data_848d00eab99ef003df4256485846ece2
#
_entry.id   848d00eab99ef003df4256485846ece2
#
_cell.length_a   1.000
_cell.length_b   1.000
_cell.length_c   1.000
_cell.angle_alpha   90.00
_cell.angle_beta   90.00
_cell.angle_gamma   90.00
#
_symmetry.space_group_name_H-M   'P 1'
#
loop_
_entity.id
_entity.type
_entity.pdbx_description
1 polymer ?
#
loop_
_entity_poly.entity_id
_entity_poly.type
_entity_poly.pdbx_seq_one_letter_code
_entity_poly.pdbx_strand_id
1 'polypeptide(L)'
;MRHARTIVFATVAVAVFTTFGLYAWQDAQEDQAPVFQVEQTPPRTPGATPNTYIVRLQADPVVKYRGGDPRFPATAPARGRKLDPNDAAVRSYAAYLDGTHDDVLRTIGGGRKLYDYRYAVNGFTAVLTPAQAAELARTPGVASVEPDIAAALETVTSPAFLGLDAPGGLWEQLGGVGSAGEDIIIGMVDGGVWPEHPSFSDRTGANNNGGDGKLSYQQIPGWHGKCTPGEAFNASMCNQKLIGAQYFVEGRLAALPVPDYEYLSPRDFGGHGTHTSSTAGGNANVQVPASSGRMSGIAPRARIATYKVCFDNGAGTGTCFNSDSVAAIDQAVIDGVDVINFSIGGTSSFFTNVVEVAFFNAAEAGVFVAAAAGNSGPTASTVVHPSPWITTVAATTHPRSGTTTLTLGNGATYSGASTAAATAALPMVLSANVGLPNGNNPATPENEVALCFSGTLDPAKVAGRMVVCDRGVNARVDKSLAVAMAGGRAMVLLNVAGGATDLAADFHSVPTIHLPAASEAPIKSYVGSANPTGQLAAAVITPTGTPPAVASFSSRGPLIAAGGDLLKPDVSAPGVDVIAGVAPPGNGGVLFASYQGTSMASPHVAGLAALLKQLHPGWSPMMIKSALMTSATQMTGAANTAPFNVGS
;
A
#
# COMPACT_ATOMS: atom_id res chain seq x y z
N MET A 1 13.44 -39.30 -67.17
CA MET A 1 13.57 -38.39 -66.00
C MET A 1 12.44 -37.35 -65.99
N ARG A 2 11.23 -37.72 -65.72
CA ARG A 2 10.06 -36.84 -65.53
C ARG A 2 8.98 -37.69 -64.90
N HIS A 3 9.00 -37.85 -63.57
CA HIS A 3 7.83 -38.35 -62.78
C HIS A 3 8.15 -38.32 -61.28
N ALA A 4 8.53 -37.15 -60.74
CA ALA A 4 8.75 -37.00 -59.28
C ALA A 4 8.43 -35.60 -58.76
N ARG A 5 7.39 -34.94 -59.31
CA ARG A 5 7.01 -33.61 -58.82
C ARG A 5 5.52 -33.37 -58.59
N THR A 6 4.68 -34.41 -58.57
CA THR A 6 3.22 -34.21 -58.50
C THR A 6 2.57 -34.78 -57.23
N ILE A 7 3.31 -35.34 -56.28
CA ILE A 7 2.73 -35.95 -55.07
C ILE A 7 2.89 -35.10 -53.79
N VAL A 8 3.70 -34.05 -53.79
CA VAL A 8 3.97 -33.27 -52.58
C VAL A 8 2.95 -32.13 -52.37
N PHE A 9 2.16 -31.75 -53.39
CA PHE A 9 1.20 -30.65 -53.25
C PHE A 9 -0.21 -31.08 -52.80
N ALA A 10 -0.57 -32.36 -52.81
CA ALA A 10 -1.88 -32.80 -52.43
C ALA A 10 -2.03 -33.06 -50.93
N THR A 11 -0.94 -33.33 -50.20
CA THR A 11 -0.98 -33.65 -48.76
C THR A 11 -0.94 -32.38 -47.87
N VAL A 12 -0.45 -31.26 -48.33
CA VAL A 12 -0.41 -30.01 -47.57
C VAL A 12 -1.75 -29.26 -47.62
N ALA A 13 -2.51 -29.41 -48.73
CA ALA A 13 -3.82 -28.76 -48.87
C ALA A 13 -4.93 -29.40 -47.99
N VAL A 14 -4.84 -30.68 -47.69
CA VAL A 14 -5.83 -31.37 -46.84
C VAL A 14 -5.60 -31.09 -45.34
N ALA A 15 -4.36 -30.84 -44.89
CA ALA A 15 -4.05 -30.52 -43.51
C ALA A 15 -4.45 -29.08 -43.13
N VAL A 16 -4.46 -28.15 -44.08
CA VAL A 16 -4.83 -26.74 -43.85
C VAL A 16 -6.35 -26.57 -43.77
N PHE A 17 -7.13 -27.38 -44.51
CA PHE A 17 -8.59 -27.30 -44.47
C PHE A 17 -9.21 -28.00 -43.23
N THR A 18 -8.54 -28.97 -42.60
CA THR A 18 -9.01 -29.61 -41.38
C THR A 18 -8.75 -28.78 -40.11
N THR A 19 -7.72 -27.94 -40.10
CA THR A 19 -7.45 -27.03 -38.96
C THR A 19 -8.34 -25.79 -38.96
N PHE A 20 -8.72 -25.27 -40.12
CA PHE A 20 -9.67 -24.14 -40.21
C PHE A 20 -11.12 -24.53 -39.90
N GLY A 21 -11.51 -25.79 -40.12
CA GLY A 21 -12.84 -26.28 -39.80
C GLY A 21 -13.08 -26.53 -38.30
N LEU A 22 -12.03 -26.71 -37.51
CA LEU A 22 -12.12 -26.87 -36.05
C LEU A 22 -12.14 -25.53 -35.31
N TYR A 23 -11.56 -24.46 -35.86
CA TYR A 23 -11.63 -23.13 -35.26
C TYR A 23 -12.97 -22.42 -35.49
N ALA A 24 -13.68 -22.72 -36.58
CA ALA A 24 -14.98 -22.12 -36.89
C ALA A 24 -16.15 -22.71 -36.08
N TRP A 25 -15.94 -23.81 -35.33
CA TRP A 25 -16.97 -24.43 -34.47
C TRP A 25 -16.83 -24.06 -32.99
N GLN A 26 -15.76 -23.38 -32.57
CA GLN A 26 -15.57 -22.90 -31.20
C GLN A 26 -16.17 -21.50 -30.94
N ASP A 27 -16.41 -20.72 -31.99
CA ASP A 27 -16.98 -19.36 -31.84
C ASP A 27 -18.51 -19.30 -31.76
N ALA A 28 -19.19 -20.47 -31.70
CA ALA A 28 -20.67 -20.54 -31.63
C ALA A 28 -21.22 -21.02 -30.28
N GLN A 29 -20.41 -21.03 -29.22
CA GLN A 29 -20.84 -21.37 -27.87
C GLN A 29 -20.40 -20.29 -26.87
N GLU A 30 -20.77 -19.05 -27.13
CA GLU A 30 -20.57 -18.00 -26.13
C GLU A 30 -21.80 -17.15 -25.98
N ASP A 31 -22.51 -17.45 -24.93
CA ASP A 31 -23.15 -16.51 -24.00
C ASP A 31 -23.40 -17.21 -22.65
N GLN A 32 -22.39 -17.85 -22.11
CA GLN A 32 -22.38 -18.24 -20.71
C GLN A 32 -21.38 -17.36 -19.99
N ALA A 33 -21.90 -16.52 -19.08
CA ALA A 33 -21.08 -15.81 -18.11
C ALA A 33 -20.05 -16.76 -17.46
N PRO A 34 -18.81 -16.33 -17.17
CA PRO A 34 -17.78 -17.18 -16.62
C PRO A 34 -18.31 -17.88 -15.37
N VAL A 35 -18.41 -19.20 -15.44
CA VAL A 35 -18.73 -20.03 -14.26
C VAL A 35 -17.51 -19.99 -13.36
N PHE A 36 -17.56 -19.13 -12.34
CA PHE A 36 -16.54 -19.11 -11.31
C PHE A 36 -16.52 -20.46 -10.61
N GLN A 37 -15.43 -21.19 -10.77
CA GLN A 37 -15.26 -22.44 -10.00
C GLN A 37 -15.07 -22.08 -8.52
N VAL A 38 -15.81 -22.75 -7.66
CA VAL A 38 -15.64 -22.66 -6.20
C VAL A 38 -14.25 -23.17 -5.86
N GLU A 39 -13.40 -22.29 -5.38
CA GLU A 39 -12.03 -22.59 -5.05
C GLU A 39 -11.93 -23.49 -3.82
N GLN A 40 -11.12 -24.55 -3.92
CA GLN A 40 -10.78 -25.36 -2.76
C GLN A 40 -9.79 -24.62 -1.88
N THR A 41 -10.09 -24.51 -0.61
CA THR A 41 -9.30 -23.79 0.42
C THR A 41 -7.83 -24.21 0.40
N PRO A 42 -6.86 -23.28 0.35
CA PRO A 42 -5.45 -23.60 0.47
C PRO A 42 -5.12 -24.22 1.85
N PRO A 43 -4.03 -25.00 1.98
CA PRO A 43 -3.67 -25.63 3.24
C PRO A 43 -3.33 -24.61 4.32
N ARG A 44 -3.86 -24.82 5.52
CA ARG A 44 -3.76 -23.93 6.68
C ARG A 44 -2.32 -23.74 7.16
N THR A 45 -1.93 -22.49 7.45
CA THR A 45 -0.83 -22.19 8.36
C THR A 45 -1.28 -22.47 9.81
N PRO A 46 -0.51 -23.20 10.64
CA PRO A 46 -0.92 -23.48 12.03
C PRO A 46 -0.88 -22.19 12.87
N GLY A 47 -1.98 -21.82 13.49
CA GLY A 47 -1.97 -20.76 14.51
C GLY A 47 -3.28 -20.00 14.75
N ALA A 48 -4.09 -19.76 13.75
CA ALA A 48 -5.39 -19.14 13.95
C ALA A 48 -6.45 -19.91 13.15
N THR A 49 -7.48 -20.38 13.82
CA THR A 49 -8.70 -20.84 13.16
C THR A 49 -9.57 -19.59 13.01
N PRO A 50 -9.63 -18.93 11.85
CA PRO A 50 -10.54 -17.81 11.70
C PRO A 50 -11.95 -18.35 11.78
N ASN A 51 -12.71 -17.88 12.74
CA ASN A 51 -14.16 -18.09 12.82
C ASN A 51 -14.90 -17.06 11.96
N THR A 52 -14.19 -16.25 11.20
CA THR A 52 -14.73 -15.17 10.40
C THR A 52 -14.62 -15.52 8.93
N TYR A 53 -15.72 -15.40 8.21
CA TYR A 53 -15.82 -15.71 6.78
C TYR A 53 -16.53 -14.59 6.04
N ILE A 54 -16.05 -14.30 4.84
CA ILE A 54 -16.67 -13.37 3.89
C ILE A 54 -17.50 -14.22 2.92
N VAL A 55 -18.81 -13.94 2.85
CA VAL A 55 -19.77 -14.63 2.00
C VAL A 55 -20.22 -13.70 0.90
N ARG A 56 -19.96 -14.05 -0.35
CA ARG A 56 -20.38 -13.29 -1.52
C ARG A 56 -21.55 -13.99 -2.21
N LEU A 57 -22.54 -13.20 -2.64
CA LEU A 57 -23.72 -13.71 -3.33
C LEU A 57 -23.65 -13.44 -4.85
N GLN A 58 -24.44 -14.18 -5.63
CA GLN A 58 -24.43 -14.16 -7.10
C GLN A 58 -25.14 -12.92 -7.69
N ALA A 59 -26.15 -12.39 -6.99
CA ALA A 59 -26.86 -11.21 -7.48
C ALA A 59 -25.93 -10.00 -7.57
N ASP A 60 -26.13 -9.14 -8.55
CA ASP A 60 -25.31 -7.96 -8.78
C ASP A 60 -25.37 -6.98 -7.59
N PRO A 61 -24.24 -6.36 -7.19
CA PRO A 61 -24.24 -5.25 -6.26
C PRO A 61 -24.89 -4.00 -6.88
N VAL A 62 -25.23 -3.02 -6.04
CA VAL A 62 -25.95 -1.80 -6.45
C VAL A 62 -25.29 -1.07 -7.63
N VAL A 63 -23.96 -0.95 -7.64
CA VAL A 63 -23.24 -0.24 -8.73
C VAL A 63 -23.28 -0.96 -10.07
N LYS A 64 -23.63 -2.24 -10.06
CA LYS A 64 -23.64 -3.09 -11.25
C LYS A 64 -25.06 -3.47 -11.72
N TYR A 65 -26.05 -3.39 -10.85
CA TYR A 65 -27.40 -3.84 -11.14
C TYR A 65 -28.08 -2.98 -12.24
N ARG A 66 -28.32 -3.59 -13.40
CA ARG A 66 -28.91 -2.96 -14.59
C ARG A 66 -30.40 -3.23 -14.77
N GLY A 67 -31.06 -3.76 -13.75
CA GLY A 67 -32.44 -4.24 -13.83
C GLY A 67 -32.49 -5.73 -14.22
N GLY A 68 -33.67 -6.30 -14.17
CA GLY A 68 -33.88 -7.73 -14.45
C GLY A 68 -34.94 -8.31 -13.53
N ASP A 69 -35.03 -7.83 -12.31
CA ASP A 69 -36.16 -8.08 -11.41
C ASP A 69 -37.17 -6.94 -11.55
N PRO A 70 -38.42 -7.21 -11.95
CA PRO A 70 -39.45 -6.17 -12.16
C PRO A 70 -39.78 -5.39 -10.88
N ARG A 71 -39.38 -5.84 -9.72
CA ARG A 71 -39.55 -5.16 -8.44
C ARG A 71 -38.60 -3.96 -8.27
N PHE A 72 -37.43 -4.00 -8.96
CA PHE A 72 -36.38 -3.02 -8.77
C PHE A 72 -35.93 -2.41 -10.09
N PRO A 73 -36.00 -1.07 -10.24
CA PRO A 73 -35.36 -0.38 -11.35
C PRO A 73 -33.83 -0.58 -11.32
N ALA A 74 -33.18 -0.38 -12.46
CA ALA A 74 -31.72 -0.39 -12.54
C ALA A 74 -31.12 0.67 -11.61
N THR A 75 -30.03 0.30 -10.91
CA THR A 75 -29.33 1.16 -9.94
C THR A 75 -27.92 1.51 -10.39
N ALA A 76 -27.35 0.79 -11.38
CA ALA A 76 -26.04 1.10 -11.92
C ALA A 76 -25.98 2.54 -12.44
N PRO A 77 -25.00 3.37 -12.01
CA PRO A 77 -24.91 4.74 -12.47
C PRO A 77 -24.59 4.81 -13.97
N ALA A 78 -25.06 5.84 -14.64
CA ALA A 78 -24.69 6.11 -16.02
C ALA A 78 -23.18 6.41 -16.11
N ARG A 79 -22.56 6.08 -17.25
CA ARG A 79 -21.12 6.30 -17.47
C ARG A 79 -20.73 7.75 -17.16
N GLY A 80 -19.70 7.92 -16.34
CA GLY A 80 -19.21 9.24 -15.89
C GLY A 80 -20.06 9.90 -14.81
N ARG A 81 -21.02 9.19 -14.21
CA ARG A 81 -21.81 9.69 -13.08
C ARG A 81 -21.50 8.88 -11.82
N LYS A 82 -21.48 9.56 -10.68
CA LYS A 82 -21.39 8.90 -9.37
C LYS A 82 -22.72 8.28 -8.98
N LEU A 83 -22.68 7.24 -8.16
CA LEU A 83 -23.87 6.65 -7.56
C LEU A 83 -24.51 7.66 -6.59
N ASP A 84 -25.82 7.81 -6.63
CA ASP A 84 -26.57 8.59 -5.62
C ASP A 84 -27.17 7.64 -4.58
N PRO A 85 -26.65 7.60 -3.35
CA PRO A 85 -27.17 6.72 -2.29
C PRO A 85 -28.57 7.12 -1.81
N ASN A 86 -29.03 8.33 -2.12
CA ASN A 86 -30.36 8.83 -1.75
C ASN A 86 -31.43 8.51 -2.80
N ASP A 87 -31.05 8.00 -3.97
CA ASP A 87 -32.00 7.55 -4.97
C ASP A 87 -32.89 6.44 -4.41
N ALA A 88 -34.19 6.53 -4.70
CA ALA A 88 -35.18 5.59 -4.17
C ALA A 88 -34.95 4.15 -4.67
N ALA A 89 -34.53 3.99 -5.94
CA ALA A 89 -34.21 2.68 -6.51
C ALA A 89 -32.97 2.08 -5.83
N VAL A 90 -31.93 2.89 -5.61
CA VAL A 90 -30.70 2.48 -4.91
C VAL A 90 -31.01 2.01 -3.49
N ARG A 91 -31.77 2.78 -2.72
CA ARG A 91 -32.15 2.39 -1.35
C ARG A 91 -33.01 1.15 -1.29
N SER A 92 -33.98 1.04 -2.21
CA SER A 92 -34.87 -0.12 -2.28
C SER A 92 -34.13 -1.40 -2.62
N TYR A 93 -33.21 -1.35 -3.58
CA TYR A 93 -32.41 -2.51 -3.98
C TYR A 93 -31.39 -2.87 -2.90
N ALA A 94 -30.73 -1.91 -2.28
CA ALA A 94 -29.81 -2.15 -1.16
C ALA A 94 -30.50 -2.84 0.02
N ALA A 95 -31.72 -2.38 0.39
CA ALA A 95 -32.52 -3.03 1.45
C ALA A 95 -32.96 -4.47 1.08
N TYR A 96 -33.19 -4.73 -0.20
CA TYR A 96 -33.47 -6.09 -0.70
C TYR A 96 -32.22 -6.99 -0.54
N LEU A 97 -31.03 -6.49 -0.86
CA LEU A 97 -29.78 -7.24 -0.68
C LEU A 97 -29.57 -7.59 0.78
N ASP A 98 -29.78 -6.65 1.72
CA ASP A 98 -29.68 -6.90 3.17
C ASP A 98 -30.63 -8.03 3.62
N GLY A 99 -31.87 -7.99 3.16
CA GLY A 99 -32.84 -9.05 3.43
C GLY A 99 -32.38 -10.41 2.92
N THR A 100 -31.74 -10.44 1.74
CA THR A 100 -31.18 -11.65 1.14
C THR A 100 -30.01 -12.19 1.95
N HIS A 101 -29.13 -11.32 2.47
CA HIS A 101 -28.01 -11.70 3.36
C HIS A 101 -28.53 -12.38 4.63
N ASP A 102 -29.57 -11.80 5.25
CA ASP A 102 -30.19 -12.35 6.46
C ASP A 102 -30.88 -13.69 6.18
N ASP A 103 -31.54 -13.81 5.01
CA ASP A 103 -32.16 -15.05 4.59
C ASP A 103 -31.12 -16.17 4.41
N VAL A 104 -30.05 -15.90 3.70
CA VAL A 104 -28.94 -16.85 3.47
C VAL A 104 -28.32 -17.26 4.80
N LEU A 105 -28.04 -16.32 5.70
CA LEU A 105 -27.45 -16.62 7.02
C LEU A 105 -28.39 -17.49 7.88
N ARG A 106 -29.70 -17.30 7.76
CA ARG A 106 -30.71 -18.12 8.47
C ARG A 106 -30.74 -19.57 7.97
N THR A 107 -30.39 -19.85 6.71
CA THR A 107 -30.40 -21.24 6.19
C THR A 107 -29.46 -22.17 6.95
N ILE A 108 -28.38 -21.63 7.54
CA ILE A 108 -27.37 -22.39 8.29
C ILE A 108 -27.54 -22.29 9.81
N GLY A 109 -28.73 -21.87 10.27
CA GLY A 109 -29.01 -21.70 11.71
C GLY A 109 -28.52 -20.38 12.29
N GLY A 110 -28.11 -19.40 11.46
CA GLY A 110 -27.64 -18.09 11.87
C GLY A 110 -26.13 -18.02 12.08
N GLY A 111 -25.67 -16.86 12.56
CA GLY A 111 -24.29 -16.52 12.84
C GLY A 111 -24.22 -15.05 13.26
N ARG A 112 -23.10 -14.58 13.82
CA ARG A 112 -22.91 -13.16 14.14
C ARG A 112 -22.41 -12.43 12.89
N LYS A 113 -23.32 -11.75 12.19
CA LYS A 113 -22.98 -10.91 11.05
C LYS A 113 -22.16 -9.70 11.51
N LEU A 114 -21.07 -9.37 10.82
CA LEU A 114 -20.18 -8.25 11.11
C LEU A 114 -20.41 -7.09 10.16
N TYR A 115 -20.52 -7.37 8.85
CA TYR A 115 -20.74 -6.41 7.79
C TYR A 115 -21.79 -6.90 6.79
N ASP A 116 -22.51 -5.95 6.19
CA ASP A 116 -23.28 -6.11 4.96
C ASP A 116 -22.62 -5.28 3.85
N TYR A 117 -22.33 -5.92 2.72
CA TYR A 117 -21.78 -5.28 1.52
C TYR A 117 -22.87 -5.20 0.46
N ARG A 118 -23.15 -4.01 -0.09
CA ARG A 118 -24.27 -3.79 -1.01
C ARG A 118 -23.85 -3.13 -2.30
N TYR A 119 -22.83 -2.28 -2.24
CA TYR A 119 -22.51 -1.33 -3.29
C TYR A 119 -21.48 -1.88 -4.26
N ALA A 120 -20.26 -2.14 -3.85
CA ALA A 120 -19.18 -2.72 -4.65
C ALA A 120 -19.16 -4.24 -4.62
N VAL A 121 -19.67 -4.86 -3.55
CA VAL A 121 -19.87 -6.30 -3.40
C VAL A 121 -21.30 -6.55 -2.95
N ASN A 122 -21.90 -7.66 -3.38
CA ASN A 122 -23.14 -8.17 -2.78
C ASN A 122 -22.77 -9.35 -1.88
N GLY A 123 -22.88 -9.19 -0.57
CA GLY A 123 -22.52 -10.21 0.40
C GLY A 123 -22.44 -9.70 1.82
N PHE A 124 -21.87 -10.52 2.70
CA PHE A 124 -21.73 -10.18 4.11
C PHE A 124 -20.51 -10.87 4.73
N THR A 125 -20.02 -10.34 5.84
CA THR A 125 -19.06 -11.04 6.70
C THR A 125 -19.75 -11.51 7.97
N ALA A 126 -19.47 -12.74 8.39
CA ALA A 126 -20.01 -13.31 9.62
C ALA A 126 -19.01 -14.22 10.34
N VAL A 127 -19.14 -14.26 11.68
CA VAL A 127 -18.46 -15.28 12.51
C VAL A 127 -19.24 -16.58 12.41
N LEU A 128 -18.60 -17.60 11.84
CA LEU A 128 -19.21 -18.89 11.52
C LEU A 128 -18.30 -20.04 11.97
N THR A 129 -18.89 -21.19 12.23
CA THR A 129 -18.10 -22.42 12.34
C THR A 129 -17.67 -22.92 10.95
N PRO A 130 -16.59 -23.71 10.85
CA PRO A 130 -16.18 -24.29 9.57
C PRO A 130 -17.29 -25.15 8.90
N ALA A 131 -18.15 -25.79 9.68
CA ALA A 131 -19.28 -26.55 9.17
C ALA A 131 -20.34 -25.63 8.53
N GLN A 132 -20.67 -24.52 9.17
CA GLN A 132 -21.59 -23.51 8.63
C GLN A 132 -21.04 -22.87 7.36
N ALA A 133 -19.75 -22.53 7.32
CA ALA A 133 -19.09 -21.99 6.14
C ALA A 133 -19.13 -22.97 4.97
N ALA A 134 -18.89 -24.27 5.22
CA ALA A 134 -18.99 -25.32 4.21
C ALA A 134 -20.43 -25.57 3.72
N GLU A 135 -21.42 -25.33 4.55
CA GLU A 135 -22.84 -25.40 4.19
C GLU A 135 -23.24 -24.21 3.32
N LEU A 136 -22.83 -22.99 3.70
CA LEU A 136 -23.03 -21.78 2.89
C LEU A 136 -22.43 -21.89 1.49
N ALA A 137 -21.23 -22.47 1.37
CA ALA A 137 -20.58 -22.65 0.08
C ALA A 137 -21.38 -23.54 -0.90
N ARG A 138 -22.39 -24.30 -0.40
CA ARG A 138 -23.29 -25.14 -1.21
C ARG A 138 -24.69 -24.55 -1.34
N THR A 139 -24.95 -23.43 -0.66
CA THR A 139 -26.27 -22.79 -0.65
C THR A 139 -26.53 -22.11 -2.00
N PRO A 140 -27.66 -22.38 -2.68
CA PRO A 140 -28.00 -21.70 -3.92
C PRO A 140 -28.02 -20.16 -3.75
N GLY A 141 -27.43 -19.45 -4.71
CA GLY A 141 -27.31 -17.98 -4.65
C GLY A 141 -26.03 -17.48 -3.96
N VAL A 142 -25.26 -18.37 -3.31
CA VAL A 142 -23.91 -18.05 -2.81
C VAL A 142 -22.90 -18.23 -3.95
N ALA A 143 -22.03 -17.24 -4.14
CA ALA A 143 -20.99 -17.24 -5.15
C ALA A 143 -19.63 -17.71 -4.59
N SER A 144 -19.24 -17.28 -3.39
CA SER A 144 -18.06 -17.77 -2.67
C SER A 144 -18.20 -17.61 -1.16
N VAL A 145 -17.44 -18.42 -0.41
CA VAL A 145 -17.24 -18.29 1.04
C VAL A 145 -15.74 -18.39 1.29
N GLU A 146 -15.16 -17.30 1.73
CA GLU A 146 -13.71 -17.16 1.91
C GLU A 146 -13.37 -16.87 3.38
N PRO A 147 -12.32 -17.50 3.94
CA PRO A 147 -11.85 -17.11 5.27
C PRO A 147 -11.32 -15.69 5.24
N ASP A 148 -11.57 -14.94 6.30
CA ASP A 148 -10.99 -13.61 6.48
C ASP A 148 -9.51 -13.73 6.87
N ILE A 149 -8.65 -13.10 6.09
CA ILE A 149 -7.19 -13.17 6.25
C ILE A 149 -6.56 -11.79 6.38
N ALA A 150 -5.42 -11.72 7.09
CA ALA A 150 -4.71 -10.49 7.42
C ALA A 150 -3.54 -10.19 6.47
N ALA A 151 -3.28 -8.92 6.20
CA ALA A 151 -2.21 -8.41 5.33
C ALA A 151 -1.43 -7.24 5.97
N ALA A 152 -0.20 -6.91 5.48
CA ALA A 152 0.73 -5.94 6.06
C ALA A 152 0.96 -4.66 5.21
N LEU A 153 1.53 -3.59 5.78
CA LEU A 153 1.66 -2.22 5.25
C LEU A 153 3.09 -1.83 4.81
N GLU A 154 3.26 -0.82 3.88
CA GLU A 154 4.58 -0.33 3.37
C GLU A 154 4.58 1.05 2.64
N THR A 155 5.66 1.89 2.59
CA THR A 155 5.63 3.36 2.28
C THR A 155 6.69 4.10 1.39
N VAL A 156 6.47 5.37 0.72
CA VAL A 156 7.40 6.32 0.00
C VAL A 156 6.92 7.68 -0.64
N THR A 157 7.70 8.80 -1.14
CA THR A 157 7.34 10.06 -1.89
C THR A 157 8.26 10.61 -3.00
N SER A 158 7.81 11.34 -4.13
CA SER A 158 8.62 12.27 -4.99
C SER A 158 7.93 12.98 -6.20
N PRO A 159 7.37 14.23 -6.13
CA PRO A 159 6.79 14.96 -7.28
C PRO A 159 7.77 15.36 -8.36
N ALA A 160 8.94 15.89 -7.99
CA ALA A 160 9.95 16.36 -8.95
C ALA A 160 10.52 15.24 -9.84
N PHE A 161 10.67 14.05 -9.29
CA PHE A 161 11.10 12.87 -10.06
C PHE A 161 10.13 12.51 -11.18
N LEU A 162 8.83 12.73 -10.95
CA LEU A 162 7.78 12.46 -11.93
C LEU A 162 7.58 13.61 -12.93
N GLY A 163 8.40 14.66 -12.87
CA GLY A 163 8.33 15.79 -13.77
C GLY A 163 7.07 16.65 -13.64
N LEU A 164 6.37 16.58 -12.52
CA LEU A 164 5.10 17.29 -12.32
C LEU A 164 5.26 18.80 -12.29
N ASP A 165 6.38 19.28 -11.75
CA ASP A 165 6.78 20.69 -11.61
C ASP A 165 7.70 21.17 -12.74
N ALA A 166 8.03 20.28 -13.71
CA ALA A 166 8.81 20.66 -14.88
C ALA A 166 7.98 21.55 -15.84
N PRO A 167 8.63 22.39 -16.68
CA PRO A 167 7.94 23.14 -17.73
C PRO A 167 7.12 22.19 -18.62
N GLY A 168 5.82 22.47 -18.78
CA GLY A 168 4.87 21.59 -19.49
C GLY A 168 4.39 20.37 -18.67
N GLY A 169 4.82 20.22 -17.43
CA GLY A 169 4.38 19.17 -16.53
C GLY A 169 2.89 19.23 -16.18
N LEU A 170 2.35 18.16 -15.60
CA LEU A 170 0.90 18.08 -15.30
C LEU A 170 0.42 19.19 -14.37
N TRP A 171 1.24 19.65 -13.43
CA TRP A 171 0.84 20.76 -12.55
C TRP A 171 0.65 22.07 -13.33
N GLU A 172 1.54 22.36 -14.29
CA GLU A 172 1.40 23.57 -15.14
C GLU A 172 0.15 23.46 -16.03
N GLN A 173 -0.10 22.30 -16.64
CA GLN A 173 -1.29 22.04 -17.46
C GLN A 173 -2.61 22.21 -16.70
N LEU A 174 -2.60 22.00 -15.39
CA LEU A 174 -3.75 22.15 -14.49
C LEU A 174 -3.84 23.54 -13.83
N GLY A 175 -3.04 24.51 -14.28
CA GLY A 175 -3.05 25.86 -13.73
C GLY A 175 -2.13 26.05 -12.53
N GLY A 176 -1.17 25.16 -12.32
CA GLY A 176 -0.17 25.20 -11.26
C GLY A 176 -0.49 24.30 -10.07
N VAL A 177 0.45 24.19 -9.15
CA VAL A 177 0.36 23.38 -7.94
C VAL A 177 -0.84 23.75 -7.05
N GLY A 178 -1.28 25.01 -7.12
CA GLY A 178 -2.45 25.51 -6.38
C GLY A 178 -3.80 25.04 -6.92
N SER A 179 -3.83 24.34 -8.05
CA SER A 179 -5.05 23.81 -8.69
C SER A 179 -4.97 22.32 -8.96
N ALA A 180 -3.78 21.73 -8.84
CA ALA A 180 -3.52 20.33 -9.20
C ALA A 180 -4.24 19.34 -8.26
N GLY A 181 -5.26 18.67 -8.76
CA GLY A 181 -6.13 17.74 -8.03
C GLY A 181 -7.45 18.36 -7.55
N GLU A 182 -7.77 19.61 -7.92
CA GLU A 182 -9.04 20.26 -7.52
C GLU A 182 -10.24 19.41 -7.96
N ASP A 183 -11.25 19.36 -7.10
CA ASP A 183 -12.52 18.61 -7.27
C ASP A 183 -12.37 17.06 -7.35
N ILE A 184 -11.18 16.52 -7.11
CA ILE A 184 -10.94 15.07 -7.06
C ILE A 184 -10.82 14.59 -5.62
N ILE A 185 -11.42 13.44 -5.32
CA ILE A 185 -11.39 12.80 -4.01
C ILE A 185 -10.58 11.51 -4.09
N ILE A 186 -9.53 11.41 -3.27
CA ILE A 186 -8.73 10.20 -3.13
C ILE A 186 -9.16 9.49 -1.85
N GLY A 187 -9.70 8.27 -1.98
CA GLY A 187 -10.00 7.35 -0.90
C GLY A 187 -8.75 6.56 -0.50
N MET A 188 -8.33 6.68 0.75
CA MET A 188 -7.16 6.02 1.31
C MET A 188 -7.62 4.86 2.19
N VAL A 189 -7.54 3.63 1.70
CA VAL A 189 -7.84 2.42 2.49
C VAL A 189 -6.53 1.92 3.09
N ASP A 190 -6.31 2.21 4.39
CA ASP A 190 -4.99 2.12 5.02
C ASP A 190 -5.08 2.10 6.58
N GLY A 191 -4.04 2.54 7.28
CA GLY A 191 -3.91 2.65 8.74
C GLY A 191 -4.57 3.88 9.38
N GLY A 192 -5.33 4.69 8.61
CA GLY A 192 -5.95 5.92 9.11
C GLY A 192 -5.17 7.18 8.75
N VAL A 193 -5.39 8.27 9.49
CA VAL A 193 -4.77 9.57 9.25
C VAL A 193 -4.47 10.28 10.57
N TRP A 194 -3.39 11.08 10.62
CA TRP A 194 -3.13 12.04 11.69
C TRP A 194 -3.71 13.40 11.28
N PRO A 195 -4.91 13.78 11.75
CA PRO A 195 -5.66 14.91 11.19
C PRO A 195 -5.00 16.27 11.44
N GLU A 196 -4.17 16.39 12.49
CA GLU A 196 -3.42 17.60 12.81
C GLU A 196 -2.18 17.80 11.94
N HIS A 197 -1.83 16.82 11.09
CA HIS A 197 -0.67 16.96 10.20
C HIS A 197 -0.90 18.08 9.18
N PRO A 198 0.09 18.99 8.97
CA PRO A 198 -0.08 20.15 8.08
C PRO A 198 -0.42 19.80 6.63
N SER A 199 -0.12 18.58 6.17
CA SER A 199 -0.54 18.09 4.84
C SER A 199 -2.05 17.98 4.69
N PHE A 200 -2.83 17.94 5.78
CA PHE A 200 -4.28 17.80 5.76
C PHE A 200 -5.03 19.01 6.27
N SER A 201 -4.33 20.10 6.55
CA SER A 201 -4.94 21.37 6.95
C SER A 201 -5.61 22.06 5.75
N ASP A 202 -6.78 22.63 5.96
CA ASP A 202 -7.42 23.56 5.02
C ASP A 202 -7.05 25.03 5.31
N ARG A 203 -6.02 25.28 6.15
CA ARG A 203 -5.51 26.60 6.52
C ARG A 203 -4.21 26.89 5.79
N THR A 204 -4.12 28.01 5.11
CA THR A 204 -2.92 28.39 4.36
C THR A 204 -1.70 28.57 5.25
N GLY A 205 -1.86 29.18 6.43
CA GLY A 205 -0.78 29.37 7.40
C GLY A 205 -0.22 28.06 7.97
N ALA A 206 -1.04 27.01 8.08
CA ALA A 206 -0.60 25.71 8.63
C ALA A 206 0.35 24.95 7.70
N ASN A 207 0.34 25.23 6.41
CA ASN A 207 1.23 24.61 5.42
C ASN A 207 2.28 25.58 4.85
N ASN A 208 2.55 26.69 5.56
CA ASN A 208 3.52 27.70 5.19
C ASN A 208 3.29 28.38 3.82
N ASN A 209 2.08 28.42 3.33
CA ASN A 209 1.74 29.09 2.07
C ASN A 209 1.59 30.63 2.19
N GLY A 210 1.96 31.20 3.32
CA GLY A 210 2.10 32.67 3.48
C GLY A 210 0.81 33.43 3.76
N GLY A 211 -0.29 32.76 4.14
CA GLY A 211 -1.54 33.42 4.51
C GLY A 211 -2.18 32.80 5.75
N ASP A 212 -2.96 33.59 6.47
CA ASP A 212 -3.68 33.15 7.67
C ASP A 212 -5.12 32.64 7.36
N GLY A 213 -5.49 32.63 6.10
CA GLY A 213 -6.82 32.25 5.64
C GLY A 213 -7.04 30.76 5.54
N LYS A 214 -8.30 30.39 5.42
CA LYS A 214 -8.73 29.04 5.04
C LYS A 214 -8.51 28.85 3.55
N LEU A 215 -8.02 27.69 3.12
CA LEU A 215 -7.97 27.34 1.71
C LEU A 215 -9.38 27.37 1.12
N SER A 216 -9.53 27.99 -0.05
CA SER A 216 -10.80 27.98 -0.76
C SER A 216 -10.92 26.68 -1.56
N TYR A 217 -11.97 25.93 -1.29
CA TYR A 217 -12.34 24.71 -2.02
C TYR A 217 -13.76 24.84 -2.52
N GLN A 218 -14.01 24.33 -3.72
CA GLN A 218 -15.37 24.19 -4.22
C GLN A 218 -16.10 23.02 -3.55
N GLN A 219 -17.41 23.06 -3.51
CA GLN A 219 -18.20 21.90 -3.11
C GLN A 219 -18.12 20.82 -4.19
N ILE A 220 -17.91 19.56 -3.79
CA ILE A 220 -17.90 18.44 -4.72
C ILE A 220 -19.30 17.82 -4.77
N PRO A 221 -20.03 17.93 -5.88
CA PRO A 221 -21.31 17.27 -6.05
C PRO A 221 -21.14 15.73 -5.95
N GLY A 222 -22.07 15.07 -5.27
CA GLY A 222 -22.05 13.61 -5.11
C GLY A 222 -21.06 13.10 -4.06
N TRP A 223 -20.48 13.96 -3.23
CA TRP A 223 -19.79 13.53 -2.03
C TRP A 223 -20.80 13.23 -0.91
N HIS A 224 -20.73 12.02 -0.34
CA HIS A 224 -21.65 11.52 0.68
C HIS A 224 -20.91 10.97 1.93
N GLY A 225 -19.59 11.06 1.96
CA GLY A 225 -18.79 10.55 3.07
C GLY A 225 -18.95 11.38 4.34
N LYS A 226 -18.49 10.80 5.44
CA LYS A 226 -18.63 11.34 6.79
C LYS A 226 -17.34 11.26 7.57
N CYS A 227 -17.31 11.91 8.73
CA CYS A 227 -16.24 11.81 9.72
C CYS A 227 -16.78 11.14 10.97
N THR A 228 -16.41 9.87 11.14
CA THR A 228 -16.88 9.03 12.23
C THR A 228 -16.06 9.32 13.48
N PRO A 229 -16.68 9.75 14.60
CA PRO A 229 -15.95 9.96 15.84
C PRO A 229 -15.51 8.64 16.46
N GLY A 230 -14.47 8.70 17.29
CA GLY A 230 -13.92 7.57 18.04
C GLY A 230 -12.82 8.03 18.98
N GLU A 231 -11.96 7.13 19.42
CA GLU A 231 -10.88 7.44 20.36
C GLU A 231 -9.94 8.52 19.79
N ALA A 232 -9.74 9.58 20.56
CA ALA A 232 -8.94 10.74 20.20
C ALA A 232 -9.27 11.36 18.82
N PHE A 233 -10.48 11.11 18.28
CA PHE A 233 -10.96 11.65 17.03
C PHE A 233 -12.42 12.10 17.13
N ASN A 234 -12.71 13.31 16.65
CA ASN A 234 -14.06 13.82 16.55
C ASN A 234 -14.33 14.41 15.16
N ALA A 235 -15.60 14.56 14.78
CA ALA A 235 -15.98 14.99 13.44
C ALA A 235 -15.45 16.39 13.05
N SER A 236 -15.14 17.26 14.01
CA SER A 236 -14.60 18.60 13.74
C SER A 236 -13.11 18.58 13.33
N MET A 237 -12.43 17.44 13.42
CA MET A 237 -11.08 17.25 12.90
C MET A 237 -11.05 17.13 11.38
N CYS A 238 -12.17 16.78 10.76
CA CYS A 238 -12.31 16.92 9.32
C CYS A 238 -12.47 18.40 8.93
N ASN A 239 -12.06 18.69 7.71
CA ASN A 239 -12.04 20.03 7.17
C ASN A 239 -12.23 19.99 5.65
N GLN A 240 -11.96 21.05 4.91
CA GLN A 240 -12.13 21.08 3.46
C GLN A 240 -11.07 20.28 2.70
N LYS A 241 -9.97 19.86 3.33
CA LYS A 241 -8.92 19.02 2.77
C LYS A 241 -9.13 17.54 3.14
N LEU A 242 -9.27 17.25 4.41
CA LEU A 242 -9.65 15.93 4.94
C LEU A 242 -11.17 15.92 5.08
N ILE A 243 -11.88 15.52 4.02
CA ILE A 243 -13.35 15.63 3.96
C ILE A 243 -14.10 14.40 4.45
N GLY A 244 -13.39 13.27 4.64
CA GLY A 244 -13.95 12.01 5.15
C GLY A 244 -12.94 11.27 6.00
N ALA A 245 -13.43 10.64 7.08
CA ALA A 245 -12.60 9.80 7.93
C ALA A 245 -13.49 8.75 8.61
N GLN A 246 -13.25 7.48 8.30
CA GLN A 246 -14.00 6.35 8.82
C GLN A 246 -13.05 5.22 9.20
N TYR A 247 -13.52 4.25 9.99
CA TYR A 247 -12.75 3.06 10.35
C TYR A 247 -13.63 1.82 10.37
N PHE A 248 -13.03 0.69 10.07
CA PHE A 248 -13.64 -0.62 9.95
C PHE A 248 -12.75 -1.60 10.71
N VAL A 249 -13.29 -2.22 11.75
CA VAL A 249 -12.50 -2.95 12.74
C VAL A 249 -13.15 -4.26 13.19
N GLU A 250 -14.34 -4.56 12.66
CA GLU A 250 -15.12 -5.71 13.11
C GLU A 250 -14.46 -7.05 12.79
N GLY A 251 -13.82 -7.15 11.61
CA GLY A 251 -13.02 -8.32 11.23
C GLY A 251 -11.81 -8.48 12.14
N ARG A 252 -11.11 -7.38 12.42
CA ARG A 252 -10.00 -7.34 13.38
C ARG A 252 -10.41 -7.82 14.77
N LEU A 253 -11.47 -7.23 15.32
CA LEU A 253 -11.96 -7.56 16.68
C LEU A 253 -12.51 -8.99 16.79
N ALA A 254 -13.02 -9.54 15.69
CA ALA A 254 -13.49 -10.92 15.66
C ALA A 254 -12.33 -11.94 15.75
N ALA A 255 -11.14 -11.57 15.28
CA ALA A 255 -9.98 -12.45 15.19
C ALA A 255 -8.94 -12.19 16.28
N LEU A 256 -8.62 -10.92 16.55
CA LEU A 256 -7.53 -10.50 17.44
C LEU A 256 -7.91 -9.20 18.16
N PRO A 257 -7.51 -9.01 19.41
CA PRO A 257 -7.72 -7.73 20.10
C PRO A 257 -6.90 -6.62 19.43
N VAL A 258 -7.39 -5.41 19.52
CA VAL A 258 -6.62 -4.19 19.22
C VAL A 258 -5.84 -3.83 20.48
N PRO A 259 -4.53 -3.51 20.41
CA PRO A 259 -3.76 -3.08 21.57
C PRO A 259 -4.31 -1.79 22.18
N ASP A 260 -4.21 -1.64 23.50
CA ASP A 260 -4.76 -0.50 24.25
C ASP A 260 -4.19 0.87 23.87
N TYR A 261 -3.03 0.92 23.20
CA TYR A 261 -2.41 2.15 22.71
C TYR A 261 -2.87 2.55 21.30
N GLU A 262 -3.47 1.62 20.54
CA GLU A 262 -3.97 1.87 19.19
C GLU A 262 -5.38 2.50 19.28
N TYR A 263 -5.74 3.35 18.30
CA TYR A 263 -6.98 4.10 18.33
C TYR A 263 -8.13 3.35 17.63
N LEU A 264 -9.22 3.09 18.35
CA LEU A 264 -10.50 2.67 17.78
C LEU A 264 -11.23 3.89 17.17
N SER A 265 -10.65 4.42 16.13
CA SER A 265 -11.11 5.61 15.41
C SER A 265 -10.38 5.70 14.06
N PRO A 266 -10.72 6.68 13.18
CA PRO A 266 -9.96 6.96 11.97
C PRO A 266 -8.52 7.44 12.22
N ARG A 267 -8.15 7.75 13.46
CA ARG A 267 -6.81 8.24 13.82
C ARG A 267 -5.75 7.18 13.58
N ASP A 268 -4.68 7.58 12.94
CA ASP A 268 -3.49 6.75 12.70
C ASP A 268 -2.60 6.70 13.95
N PHE A 269 -2.08 5.53 14.27
CA PHE A 269 -1.05 5.35 15.29
C PHE A 269 0.33 5.12 14.66
N GLY A 270 0.42 4.15 13.73
CA GLY A 270 1.67 3.69 13.13
C GLY A 270 2.31 4.68 12.15
N GLY A 271 1.51 5.59 11.57
CA GLY A 271 1.97 6.61 10.64
C GLY A 271 1.89 6.22 9.17
N HIS A 272 1.57 4.97 8.84
CA HIS A 272 1.53 4.49 7.47
C HIS A 272 0.43 5.17 6.65
N GLY A 273 -0.80 5.19 7.12
CA GLY A 273 -1.91 5.81 6.42
C GLY A 273 -1.75 7.33 6.27
N THR A 274 -1.16 8.00 7.28
CA THR A 274 -0.78 9.42 7.21
C THR A 274 0.25 9.65 6.11
N HIS A 275 1.23 8.75 5.99
CA HIS A 275 2.28 8.82 5.00
C HIS A 275 1.74 8.66 3.58
N THR A 276 0.99 7.59 3.31
CA THR A 276 0.40 7.32 1.99
C THR A 276 -0.58 8.42 1.58
N SER A 277 -1.40 8.92 2.52
CA SER A 277 -2.35 10.01 2.29
C SER A 277 -1.63 11.32 1.94
N SER A 278 -0.56 11.67 2.67
CA SER A 278 0.21 12.89 2.40
C SER A 278 1.02 12.79 1.12
N THR A 279 1.42 11.58 0.70
CA THR A 279 2.06 11.33 -0.59
C THR A 279 1.08 11.52 -1.75
N ALA A 280 -0.11 10.90 -1.70
CA ALA A 280 -1.07 10.99 -2.79
C ALA A 280 -1.61 12.40 -2.98
N GLY A 281 -2.07 13.02 -1.89
CA GLY A 281 -2.81 14.27 -1.96
C GLY A 281 -2.52 15.25 -0.83
N GLY A 282 -1.37 15.18 -0.13
CA GLY A 282 -1.00 16.18 0.87
C GLY A 282 -0.84 17.58 0.30
N ASN A 283 -1.07 18.60 1.11
CA ASN A 283 -0.92 20.01 0.72
C ASN A 283 0.44 20.29 0.08
N ALA A 284 0.48 21.31 -0.78
CA ALA A 284 1.72 21.80 -1.38
C ALA A 284 2.60 22.55 -0.38
N ASN A 285 3.92 22.47 -0.59
CA ASN A 285 4.93 23.29 0.10
C ASN A 285 4.93 23.16 1.63
N VAL A 286 4.52 22.01 2.17
CA VAL A 286 4.55 21.73 3.60
C VAL A 286 6.00 21.68 4.08
N GLN A 287 6.32 22.45 5.12
CA GLN A 287 7.67 22.51 5.68
C GLN A 287 8.01 21.20 6.38
N VAL A 288 9.09 20.57 5.94
CA VAL A 288 9.72 19.43 6.61
C VAL A 288 10.86 19.96 7.50
N PRO A 289 11.32 19.25 8.53
CA PRO A 289 12.47 19.69 9.35
C PRO A 289 13.66 20.13 8.50
N ALA A 290 14.42 21.10 8.98
CA ALA A 290 15.35 21.97 8.25
C ALA A 290 16.33 21.25 7.28
N SER A 291 16.63 19.99 7.49
CA SER A 291 17.52 19.20 6.63
C SER A 291 16.87 18.72 5.33
N SER A 292 15.54 18.73 5.22
CA SER A 292 14.80 18.07 4.14
C SER A 292 14.00 19.02 3.24
N GLY A 293 13.84 20.28 3.61
CA GLY A 293 13.14 21.28 2.81
C GLY A 293 11.61 21.20 2.89
N ARG A 294 10.93 21.31 1.77
CA ARG A 294 9.46 21.29 1.66
C ARG A 294 8.99 20.10 0.84
N MET A 295 7.84 19.56 1.21
CA MET A 295 7.19 18.48 0.46
C MET A 295 5.82 18.92 -0.08
N SER A 296 5.38 18.27 -1.14
CA SER A 296 4.03 18.37 -1.69
C SER A 296 3.54 16.98 -2.03
N GLY A 297 2.27 16.70 -1.82
CA GLY A 297 1.63 15.53 -2.40
C GLY A 297 1.62 15.61 -3.94
N ILE A 298 1.33 14.49 -4.60
CA ILE A 298 1.28 14.41 -6.07
C ILE A 298 0.10 15.23 -6.62
N ALA A 299 -1.07 15.14 -5.97
CA ALA A 299 -2.26 15.93 -6.27
C ALA A 299 -2.62 16.85 -5.08
N PRO A 300 -1.89 17.94 -4.86
CA PRO A 300 -1.95 18.67 -3.60
C PRO A 300 -3.28 19.39 -3.34
N ARG A 301 -4.13 19.57 -4.35
CA ARG A 301 -5.48 20.11 -4.20
C ARG A 301 -6.56 19.04 -4.13
N ALA A 302 -6.23 17.77 -4.40
CA ALA A 302 -7.16 16.67 -4.18
C ALA A 302 -7.57 16.59 -2.70
N ARG A 303 -8.79 16.19 -2.46
CA ARG A 303 -9.31 15.97 -1.11
C ARG A 303 -9.07 14.53 -0.69
N ILE A 304 -8.86 14.36 0.60
CA ILE A 304 -8.57 13.05 1.19
C ILE A 304 -9.81 12.57 1.95
N ALA A 305 -10.17 11.31 1.70
CA ALA A 305 -11.09 10.54 2.51
C ALA A 305 -10.36 9.28 3.00
N THR A 306 -10.22 9.11 4.30
CA THR A 306 -9.52 7.95 4.88
C THR A 306 -10.52 6.90 5.37
N TYR A 307 -10.18 5.64 5.13
CA TYR A 307 -10.92 4.44 5.53
C TYR A 307 -9.93 3.52 6.25
N LYS A 308 -9.84 3.65 7.56
CA LYS A 308 -8.90 2.85 8.36
C LYS A 308 -9.38 1.42 8.47
N VAL A 309 -8.53 0.49 8.04
CA VAL A 309 -8.74 -0.97 8.09
C VAL A 309 -7.59 -1.70 8.74
N CYS A 310 -6.46 -1.01 8.93
CA CYS A 310 -5.24 -1.58 9.48
C CYS A 310 -4.99 -1.02 10.87
N PHE A 311 -4.77 -1.92 11.82
CA PHE A 311 -4.49 -1.60 13.22
C PHE A 311 -3.16 -2.22 13.62
N ASP A 312 -2.38 -1.54 14.45
CA ASP A 312 -1.11 -2.06 14.94
C ASP A 312 -1.32 -3.43 15.64
N ASN A 313 -0.32 -4.30 15.54
CA ASN A 313 -0.38 -5.66 16.10
C ASN A 313 0.53 -5.88 17.30
N GLY A 314 1.10 -4.82 17.86
CA GLY A 314 2.07 -4.88 18.96
C GLY A 314 3.51 -5.09 18.53
N ALA A 315 3.76 -5.29 17.22
CA ALA A 315 5.09 -5.48 16.65
C ALA A 315 5.52 -4.30 15.75
N GLY A 316 4.80 -3.16 15.81
CA GLY A 316 5.07 -1.98 14.97
C GLY A 316 4.65 -2.15 13.51
N THR A 317 3.85 -3.18 13.21
CA THR A 317 3.30 -3.42 11.88
C THR A 317 1.77 -3.47 11.94
N GLY A 318 1.12 -2.88 10.94
CA GLY A 318 -0.35 -2.92 10.86
C GLY A 318 -0.85 -4.30 10.39
N THR A 319 -1.94 -4.75 10.97
CA THR A 319 -2.70 -5.92 10.51
C THR A 319 -4.02 -5.46 9.93
N CYS A 320 -4.33 -5.87 8.70
CA CYS A 320 -5.50 -5.46 7.93
C CYS A 320 -6.27 -6.71 7.51
N PHE A 321 -7.56 -6.81 7.88
CA PHE A 321 -8.40 -7.94 7.50
C PHE A 321 -9.16 -7.65 6.20
N ASN A 322 -9.33 -8.68 5.37
CA ASN A 322 -10.03 -8.54 4.09
C ASN A 322 -11.49 -8.10 4.27
N SER A 323 -12.17 -8.55 5.33
CA SER A 323 -13.53 -8.12 5.68
C SER A 323 -13.62 -6.61 5.90
N ASP A 324 -12.69 -6.07 6.69
CA ASP A 324 -12.60 -4.63 6.96
C ASP A 324 -12.26 -3.86 5.69
N SER A 325 -11.34 -4.41 4.87
CA SER A 325 -10.95 -3.84 3.57
C SER A 325 -12.11 -3.78 2.58
N VAL A 326 -12.89 -4.86 2.46
CA VAL A 326 -14.08 -4.89 1.58
C VAL A 326 -15.15 -3.91 2.04
N ALA A 327 -15.40 -3.82 3.36
CA ALA A 327 -16.32 -2.83 3.91
C ALA A 327 -15.88 -1.39 3.63
N ALA A 328 -14.59 -1.13 3.72
CA ALA A 328 -14.00 0.18 3.40
C ALA A 328 -14.11 0.52 1.91
N ILE A 329 -13.86 -0.44 1.02
CA ILE A 329 -13.99 -0.25 -0.44
C ILE A 329 -15.46 0.00 -0.82
N ASP A 330 -16.38 -0.78 -0.26
CA ASP A 330 -17.82 -0.61 -0.46
C ASP A 330 -18.27 0.80 -0.03
N GLN A 331 -17.81 1.24 1.15
CA GLN A 331 -18.10 2.58 1.67
C GLN A 331 -17.45 3.68 0.82
N ALA A 332 -16.21 3.50 0.36
CA ALA A 332 -15.52 4.49 -0.47
C ALA A 332 -16.26 4.73 -1.81
N VAL A 333 -16.80 3.67 -2.40
CA VAL A 333 -17.61 3.77 -3.64
C VAL A 333 -18.89 4.56 -3.40
N ILE A 334 -19.61 4.28 -2.31
CA ILE A 334 -20.87 4.98 -2.00
C ILE A 334 -20.63 6.43 -1.55
N ASP A 335 -19.51 6.71 -0.88
CA ASP A 335 -19.13 8.06 -0.50
C ASP A 335 -18.79 8.94 -1.72
N GLY A 336 -18.46 8.32 -2.85
CA GLY A 336 -18.19 9.00 -4.10
C GLY A 336 -16.76 9.41 -4.30
N VAL A 337 -15.79 8.58 -3.89
CA VAL A 337 -14.37 8.80 -4.24
C VAL A 337 -14.13 8.63 -5.74
N ASP A 338 -13.12 9.29 -6.28
CA ASP A 338 -12.71 9.18 -7.68
C ASP A 338 -11.56 8.19 -7.89
N VAL A 339 -10.71 8.06 -6.86
CA VAL A 339 -9.52 7.21 -6.83
C VAL A 339 -9.47 6.48 -5.51
N ILE A 340 -9.09 5.21 -5.50
CA ILE A 340 -8.71 4.46 -4.29
C ILE A 340 -7.20 4.18 -4.36
N ASN A 341 -6.50 4.47 -3.26
CA ASN A 341 -5.19 3.93 -2.97
C ASN A 341 -5.30 2.77 -1.98
N PHE A 342 -4.68 1.65 -2.31
CA PHE A 342 -4.64 0.44 -1.49
C PHE A 342 -3.19 -0.01 -1.30
N SER A 343 -2.56 0.51 -0.26
CA SER A 343 -1.17 0.22 0.08
C SER A 343 -1.05 -0.95 1.07
N ILE A 344 -1.78 -2.03 0.79
CA ILE A 344 -1.91 -3.23 1.64
C ILE A 344 -1.55 -4.44 0.78
N GLY A 345 -1.04 -5.51 1.40
CA GLY A 345 -0.79 -6.77 0.72
C GLY A 345 -2.07 -7.46 0.22
N GLY A 346 -1.92 -8.39 -0.70
CA GLY A 346 -3.05 -9.09 -1.31
C GLY A 346 -2.69 -10.51 -1.75
N THR A 347 -3.58 -11.12 -2.53
CA THR A 347 -3.35 -12.42 -3.15
C THR A 347 -2.39 -12.31 -4.34
N SER A 348 -1.58 -13.35 -4.57
CA SER A 348 -0.78 -13.52 -5.80
C SER A 348 -1.41 -14.50 -6.79
N SER A 349 -2.43 -15.25 -6.36
CA SER A 349 -2.86 -16.48 -7.02
C SER A 349 -4.20 -16.37 -7.73
N PHE A 350 -5.09 -15.42 -7.34
CA PHE A 350 -6.47 -15.44 -7.80
C PHE A 350 -6.99 -14.03 -8.12
N PHE A 351 -7.69 -13.92 -9.26
CA PHE A 351 -8.45 -12.71 -9.62
C PHE A 351 -9.80 -12.62 -8.87
N THR A 352 -10.26 -13.72 -8.30
CA THR A 352 -11.60 -13.85 -7.72
C THR A 352 -11.62 -13.68 -6.20
N ASN A 353 -10.48 -13.38 -5.58
CA ASN A 353 -10.45 -12.96 -4.18
C ASN A 353 -11.43 -11.80 -3.95
N VAL A 354 -12.12 -11.79 -2.82
CA VAL A 354 -13.21 -10.84 -2.57
C VAL A 354 -12.77 -9.37 -2.65
N VAL A 355 -11.54 -9.05 -2.25
CA VAL A 355 -10.97 -7.69 -2.37
C VAL A 355 -10.77 -7.32 -3.84
N GLU A 356 -10.25 -8.25 -4.67
CA GLU A 356 -10.08 -8.06 -6.12
C GLU A 356 -11.42 -7.87 -6.83
N VAL A 357 -12.47 -8.58 -6.40
CA VAL A 357 -13.84 -8.42 -6.91
C VAL A 357 -14.44 -7.08 -6.48
N ALA A 358 -14.19 -6.62 -5.25
CA ALA A 358 -14.61 -5.29 -4.81
C ALA A 358 -13.96 -4.20 -5.69
N PHE A 359 -12.69 -4.34 -6.02
CA PHE A 359 -11.99 -3.44 -6.95
C PHE A 359 -12.53 -3.51 -8.37
N PHE A 360 -12.94 -4.68 -8.87
CA PHE A 360 -13.58 -4.80 -10.16
C PHE A 360 -14.84 -3.92 -10.23
N ASN A 361 -15.72 -4.06 -9.25
CA ASN A 361 -16.96 -3.30 -9.20
C ASN A 361 -16.73 -1.80 -8.93
N ALA A 362 -15.71 -1.44 -8.14
CA ALA A 362 -15.28 -0.06 -7.98
C ALA A 362 -14.81 0.55 -9.32
N ALA A 363 -14.04 -0.21 -10.11
CA ALA A 363 -13.60 0.23 -11.45
C ALA A 363 -14.79 0.36 -12.42
N GLU A 364 -15.78 -0.54 -12.39
CA GLU A 364 -17.03 -0.41 -13.15
C GLU A 364 -17.82 0.83 -12.74
N ALA A 365 -17.80 1.21 -11.46
CA ALA A 365 -18.39 2.44 -10.94
C ALA A 365 -17.60 3.71 -11.32
N GLY A 366 -16.47 3.59 -12.00
CA GLY A 366 -15.63 4.70 -12.47
C GLY A 366 -14.55 5.14 -11.49
N VAL A 367 -14.28 4.37 -10.42
CA VAL A 367 -13.24 4.61 -9.43
C VAL A 367 -11.93 3.97 -9.90
N PHE A 368 -10.87 4.76 -10.03
CA PHE A 368 -9.54 4.24 -10.34
C PHE A 368 -8.92 3.61 -9.08
N VAL A 369 -8.26 2.46 -9.23
CA VAL A 369 -7.60 1.77 -8.11
C VAL A 369 -6.11 1.61 -8.38
N ALA A 370 -5.28 2.16 -7.49
CA ALA A 370 -3.86 1.88 -7.39
C ALA A 370 -3.61 0.94 -6.21
N ALA A 371 -2.86 -0.14 -6.43
CA ALA A 371 -2.54 -1.11 -5.39
C ALA A 371 -1.03 -1.44 -5.37
N ALA A 372 -0.49 -1.67 -4.18
CA ALA A 372 0.93 -2.00 -4.00
C ALA A 372 1.24 -3.41 -4.52
N ALA A 373 2.37 -3.57 -5.24
CA ALA A 373 2.77 -4.87 -5.82
C ALA A 373 3.28 -5.90 -4.79
N GLY A 374 3.53 -5.47 -3.55
CA GLY A 374 4.12 -6.29 -2.48
C GLY A 374 5.64 -6.16 -2.40
N ASN A 375 6.22 -6.65 -1.29
CA ASN A 375 7.65 -6.48 -0.97
C ASN A 375 8.38 -7.78 -0.68
N SER A 376 7.99 -8.81 -1.38
CA SER A 376 8.61 -10.15 -1.30
C SER A 376 9.64 -10.39 -2.42
N GLY A 377 10.13 -9.31 -3.08
CA GLY A 377 11.23 -9.39 -4.03
C GLY A 377 12.58 -9.71 -3.37
N PRO A 378 13.62 -10.01 -4.15
CA PRO A 378 13.64 -10.06 -5.61
C PRO A 378 13.17 -11.39 -6.20
N THR A 379 12.61 -12.28 -5.38
CA THR A 379 12.11 -13.58 -5.80
C THR A 379 11.03 -13.43 -6.88
N ALA A 380 11.10 -14.25 -7.93
CA ALA A 380 10.09 -14.29 -8.99
C ALA A 380 8.74 -14.78 -8.47
N SER A 381 7.66 -14.41 -9.15
CA SER A 381 6.29 -14.82 -8.85
C SER A 381 5.79 -14.42 -7.45
N THR A 382 6.22 -13.25 -6.99
CA THR A 382 5.85 -12.70 -5.67
C THR A 382 4.89 -11.53 -5.75
N VAL A 383 4.58 -11.03 -6.96
CA VAL A 383 3.66 -9.90 -7.16
C VAL A 383 2.26 -10.26 -6.65
N VAL A 384 1.67 -9.35 -5.89
CA VAL A 384 0.29 -9.44 -5.40
C VAL A 384 -0.63 -8.50 -6.18
N HIS A 385 -1.94 -8.58 -5.95
CA HIS A 385 -2.94 -7.81 -6.70
C HIS A 385 -2.85 -8.06 -8.22
N PRO A 386 -3.16 -9.30 -8.65
CA PRO A 386 -2.92 -9.75 -10.02
C PRO A 386 -3.94 -9.21 -11.03
N SER A 387 -5.06 -8.63 -10.60
CA SER A 387 -6.22 -8.36 -11.44
C SER A 387 -5.96 -7.30 -12.53
N PRO A 388 -6.50 -7.49 -13.76
CA PRO A 388 -6.27 -6.56 -14.87
C PRO A 388 -6.98 -5.21 -14.70
N TRP A 389 -8.04 -5.14 -13.89
CA TRP A 389 -8.87 -3.94 -13.69
C TRP A 389 -8.31 -2.95 -12.65
N ILE A 390 -7.20 -3.26 -12.00
CA ILE A 390 -6.48 -2.36 -11.10
C ILE A 390 -5.09 -2.06 -11.63
N THR A 391 -4.47 -0.99 -11.14
CA THR A 391 -3.08 -0.65 -11.44
C THR A 391 -2.20 -1.10 -10.29
N THR A 392 -1.42 -2.16 -10.53
CA THR A 392 -0.48 -2.73 -9.56
C THR A 392 0.87 -2.05 -9.71
N VAL A 393 1.39 -1.47 -8.62
CA VAL A 393 2.51 -0.54 -8.64
C VAL A 393 3.73 -1.12 -7.93
N ALA A 394 4.84 -1.26 -8.68
CA ALA A 394 6.16 -1.63 -8.17
C ALA A 394 6.90 -0.43 -7.59
N ALA A 395 7.89 -0.71 -6.73
CA ALA A 395 8.74 0.30 -6.12
C ALA A 395 10.07 0.45 -6.87
N THR A 396 10.50 1.72 -7.07
CA THR A 396 11.82 2.06 -7.60
C THR A 396 12.60 2.94 -6.62
N THR A 397 13.93 3.00 -6.80
CA THR A 397 14.73 4.09 -6.29
C THR A 397 14.40 5.39 -7.03
N HIS A 398 14.85 6.51 -6.51
CA HIS A 398 14.85 7.80 -7.22
C HIS A 398 16.27 8.41 -7.18
N PRO A 399 16.61 9.39 -8.06
CA PRO A 399 17.98 9.88 -8.23
C PRO A 399 18.42 10.87 -7.15
N ARG A 400 18.06 10.66 -5.89
CA ARG A 400 18.60 11.38 -4.75
C ARG A 400 18.94 10.41 -3.63
N SER A 401 19.98 10.70 -2.85
CA SER A 401 20.22 10.01 -1.59
C SER A 401 20.73 11.00 -0.55
N GLY A 402 20.32 10.78 0.71
CA GLY A 402 21.01 11.34 1.86
C GLY A 402 22.21 10.45 2.18
N THR A 403 23.41 11.02 2.23
CA THR A 403 24.62 10.27 2.56
C THR A 403 25.43 10.93 3.65
N THR A 404 26.06 10.14 4.49
CA THR A 404 27.07 10.62 5.46
C THR A 404 28.30 9.73 5.45
N THR A 405 29.33 10.14 6.16
CA THR A 405 30.56 9.37 6.39
C THR A 405 30.70 9.05 7.86
N LEU A 406 30.88 7.76 8.16
CA LEU A 406 31.37 7.28 9.45
C LEU A 406 32.89 7.27 9.41
N THR A 407 33.53 7.99 10.33
CA THR A 407 34.98 7.94 10.56
C THR A 407 35.25 7.19 11.85
N LEU A 408 35.98 6.10 11.76
CA LEU A 408 36.41 5.32 12.92
C LEU A 408 37.65 5.94 13.57
N GLY A 409 37.88 5.67 14.86
CA GLY A 409 39.02 6.20 15.59
C GLY A 409 40.43 5.75 15.08
N ASN A 410 40.48 4.69 14.26
CA ASN A 410 41.69 4.29 13.53
C ASN A 410 41.86 4.99 12.17
N GLY A 411 40.99 5.94 11.83
CA GLY A 411 41.02 6.72 10.57
C GLY A 411 40.31 6.08 9.39
N ALA A 412 39.79 4.84 9.49
CA ALA A 412 39.01 4.22 8.44
C ALA A 412 37.69 4.94 8.25
N THR A 413 37.23 5.09 6.99
CA THR A 413 36.00 5.78 6.64
C THR A 413 35.05 4.90 5.87
N TYR A 414 33.73 5.05 6.12
CA TYR A 414 32.66 4.34 5.45
C TYR A 414 31.56 5.32 5.07
N SER A 415 31.16 5.33 3.82
CA SER A 415 30.06 6.15 3.33
C SER A 415 28.77 5.32 3.23
N GLY A 416 27.66 5.87 3.67
CA GLY A 416 26.35 5.19 3.65
C GLY A 416 25.17 6.15 3.68
N ALA A 417 23.96 5.57 3.59
CA ALA A 417 22.72 6.31 3.58
C ALA A 417 22.43 6.92 4.97
N SER A 418 21.99 8.19 5.00
CA SER A 418 21.72 8.91 6.24
C SER A 418 21.01 10.25 6.00
N THR A 419 20.20 10.66 6.99
CA THR A 419 19.70 12.04 7.17
C THR A 419 20.28 12.69 8.43
N ALA A 420 21.28 12.08 9.05
CA ALA A 420 21.77 12.43 10.38
C ALA A 420 22.46 13.80 10.44
N ALA A 421 22.33 14.48 11.57
CA ALA A 421 23.23 15.54 11.97
C ALA A 421 24.62 14.96 12.34
N ALA A 422 25.66 15.78 12.30
CA ALA A 422 27.00 15.40 12.73
C ALA A 422 26.99 15.00 14.22
N THR A 423 27.86 14.04 14.58
CA THR A 423 28.12 13.67 15.98
C THR A 423 29.54 14.06 16.39
N ALA A 424 29.78 14.20 17.68
CA ALA A 424 31.13 14.08 18.22
C ALA A 424 31.65 12.64 18.06
N ALA A 425 32.93 12.41 18.29
CA ALA A 425 33.47 11.06 18.42
C ALA A 425 32.84 10.36 19.66
N LEU A 426 32.20 9.21 19.45
CA LEU A 426 31.49 8.45 20.47
C LEU A 426 32.14 7.07 20.65
N PRO A 427 32.21 6.53 21.89
CA PRO A 427 32.56 5.15 22.08
C PRO A 427 31.60 4.21 21.34
N MET A 428 32.11 3.17 20.70
CA MET A 428 31.30 2.22 19.92
C MET A 428 31.10 0.90 20.66
N VAL A 429 29.92 0.27 20.46
CA VAL A 429 29.64 -1.08 20.98
C VAL A 429 28.81 -1.87 19.97
N LEU A 430 29.01 -3.19 19.93
CA LEU A 430 28.12 -4.09 19.20
C LEU A 430 26.85 -4.32 20.04
N SER A 431 25.69 -4.21 19.44
CA SER A 431 24.42 -4.51 20.11
C SER A 431 24.41 -5.90 20.73
N ALA A 432 24.92 -6.90 20.02
CA ALA A 432 25.04 -8.30 20.50
C ALA A 432 25.75 -8.45 21.85
N ASN A 433 26.62 -7.50 22.23
CA ASN A 433 27.39 -7.52 23.47
C ASN A 433 26.79 -6.70 24.62
N VAL A 434 25.71 -5.98 24.35
CA VAL A 434 25.12 -5.02 25.28
C VAL A 434 23.64 -5.28 25.54
N GLY A 435 23.18 -6.52 25.36
CA GLY A 435 21.83 -6.94 25.69
C GLY A 435 21.57 -7.06 27.19
N LEU A 436 20.30 -6.96 27.55
CA LEU A 436 19.80 -7.39 28.87
C LEU A 436 19.95 -8.91 29.03
N PRO A 437 20.01 -9.46 30.25
CA PRO A 437 20.18 -10.91 30.47
C PRO A 437 19.13 -11.79 29.75
N ASN A 438 17.93 -11.28 29.54
CA ASN A 438 16.83 -11.96 28.85
C ASN A 438 16.45 -11.23 27.55
N GLY A 439 17.38 -10.53 26.92
CA GLY A 439 17.12 -9.72 25.72
C GLY A 439 16.84 -10.51 24.45
N ASN A 440 17.21 -11.79 24.40
CA ASN A 440 16.86 -12.69 23.30
C ASN A 440 15.71 -13.60 23.71
N ASN A 441 14.70 -13.70 22.84
CA ASN A 441 13.63 -14.67 23.02
C ASN A 441 14.07 -16.04 22.47
N PRO A 442 14.15 -17.10 23.30
CA PRO A 442 14.59 -18.41 22.82
C PRO A 442 13.60 -19.10 21.88
N ALA A 443 12.38 -18.59 21.76
CA ALA A 443 11.36 -19.13 20.85
C ALA A 443 11.44 -18.55 19.43
N THR A 444 12.27 -17.52 19.19
CA THR A 444 12.48 -16.93 17.87
C THR A 444 13.87 -17.29 17.34
N PRO A 445 14.02 -17.57 16.03
CA PRO A 445 15.32 -17.87 15.43
C PRO A 445 16.22 -16.63 15.32
N GLU A 446 15.68 -15.43 15.48
CA GLU A 446 16.38 -14.16 15.34
C GLU A 446 17.15 -13.81 16.60
N ASN A 447 18.34 -13.25 16.42
CA ASN A 447 19.10 -12.65 17.51
C ASN A 447 18.57 -11.23 17.78
N GLU A 448 17.52 -11.11 18.59
CA GLU A 448 16.80 -9.85 18.85
C GLU A 448 17.71 -8.75 19.42
N VAL A 449 18.72 -9.11 20.21
CA VAL A 449 19.71 -8.16 20.73
C VAL A 449 20.60 -7.61 19.63
N ALA A 450 21.12 -8.47 18.72
CA ALA A 450 21.92 -8.02 17.59
C ALA A 450 21.12 -7.17 16.61
N LEU A 451 19.82 -7.48 16.48
CA LEU A 451 18.87 -6.73 15.67
C LEU A 451 18.35 -5.47 16.37
N CYS A 452 18.75 -5.15 17.59
CA CYS A 452 18.29 -4.00 18.37
C CYS A 452 16.75 -3.92 18.45
N PHE A 453 16.10 -5.03 18.88
CA PHE A 453 14.67 -4.99 19.20
C PHE A 453 14.39 -4.08 20.41
N SER A 454 13.20 -3.51 20.46
CA SER A 454 12.78 -2.66 21.56
C SER A 454 12.82 -3.44 22.91
N GLY A 455 13.38 -2.84 23.95
CA GLY A 455 13.48 -3.44 25.27
C GLY A 455 14.57 -4.53 25.41
N THR A 456 15.41 -4.79 24.41
CA THR A 456 16.46 -5.83 24.49
C THR A 456 17.84 -5.30 24.93
N LEU A 457 18.07 -4.00 24.79
CA LEU A 457 19.37 -3.37 25.07
C LEU A 457 19.48 -2.93 26.54
N ASP A 458 20.67 -3.14 27.14
CA ASP A 458 21.00 -2.75 28.51
C ASP A 458 21.41 -1.27 28.58
N PRO A 459 20.60 -0.38 29.19
CA PRO A 459 20.92 1.04 29.31
C PRO A 459 22.28 1.31 29.99
N ALA A 460 22.70 0.47 30.94
CA ALA A 460 23.97 0.64 31.63
C ALA A 460 25.19 0.45 30.71
N LYS A 461 25.01 -0.30 29.61
CA LYS A 461 26.08 -0.58 28.63
C LYS A 461 25.97 0.27 27.38
N VAL A 462 24.79 0.87 27.11
CA VAL A 462 24.49 1.59 25.87
C VAL A 462 24.56 3.12 26.04
N ALA A 463 24.26 3.64 27.23
CA ALA A 463 24.19 5.08 27.47
C ALA A 463 25.45 5.82 27.00
N GLY A 464 25.26 6.89 26.22
CA GLY A 464 26.31 7.74 25.70
C GLY A 464 27.10 7.18 24.51
N ARG A 465 26.77 6.00 23.98
CA ARG A 465 27.53 5.26 22.97
C ARG A 465 26.89 5.29 21.58
N MET A 466 27.69 4.98 20.57
CA MET A 466 27.26 4.63 19.22
C MET A 466 27.10 3.10 19.16
N VAL A 467 25.88 2.62 18.87
CA VAL A 467 25.54 1.19 18.85
C VAL A 467 25.54 0.68 17.42
N VAL A 468 26.18 -0.47 17.20
CA VAL A 468 26.17 -1.16 15.90
C VAL A 468 25.09 -2.22 15.94
N CYS A 469 24.05 -2.06 15.11
CA CYS A 469 22.90 -2.96 14.97
C CYS A 469 22.90 -3.64 13.60
N ASP A 470 22.53 -4.91 13.56
CA ASP A 470 22.32 -5.63 12.32
C ASP A 470 20.93 -5.35 11.73
N ARG A 471 20.84 -5.21 10.40
CA ARG A 471 19.58 -5.21 9.70
C ARG A 471 18.97 -6.61 9.72
N GLY A 472 17.65 -6.71 9.82
CA GLY A 472 16.92 -7.97 9.87
C GLY A 472 15.42 -7.73 9.77
N VAL A 473 14.63 -8.49 10.52
CA VAL A 473 13.17 -8.56 10.38
C VAL A 473 12.41 -7.37 10.98
N ASN A 474 12.94 -6.66 11.99
CA ASN A 474 12.28 -5.49 12.57
C ASN A 474 12.61 -4.21 11.80
N ALA A 475 11.74 -3.21 11.89
CA ALA A 475 11.89 -1.95 11.17
C ALA A 475 13.21 -1.24 11.55
N ARG A 476 13.84 -0.60 10.57
CA ARG A 476 15.12 0.11 10.77
C ARG A 476 15.01 1.23 11.78
N VAL A 477 13.90 1.96 11.78
CA VAL A 477 13.64 3.07 12.71
C VAL A 477 13.42 2.58 14.13
N ASP A 478 12.81 1.41 14.34
CA ASP A 478 12.61 0.80 15.66
C ASP A 478 13.92 0.45 16.32
N LYS A 479 14.93 0.04 15.54
CA LYS A 479 16.29 -0.21 16.06
C LYS A 479 16.90 1.06 16.66
N SER A 480 16.75 2.19 15.95
CA SER A 480 17.26 3.47 16.46
C SER A 480 16.46 4.00 17.65
N LEU A 481 15.15 3.70 17.70
CA LEU A 481 14.32 3.99 18.87
C LEU A 481 14.77 3.15 20.07
N ALA A 482 15.04 1.86 19.89
CA ALA A 482 15.57 0.99 20.95
C ALA A 482 16.93 1.51 21.48
N VAL A 483 17.81 1.97 20.59
CA VAL A 483 19.09 2.60 20.95
C VAL A 483 18.83 3.91 21.72
N ALA A 484 17.90 4.75 21.29
CA ALA A 484 17.54 6.00 21.99
C ALA A 484 16.99 5.73 23.39
N MET A 485 16.07 4.78 23.51
CA MET A 485 15.46 4.38 24.81
C MET A 485 16.49 3.83 25.78
N ALA A 486 17.52 3.13 25.28
CA ALA A 486 18.66 2.67 26.10
C ALA A 486 19.71 3.76 26.36
N GLY A 487 19.46 5.03 25.96
CA GLY A 487 20.36 6.18 26.17
C GLY A 487 21.54 6.27 25.21
N GLY A 488 21.53 5.49 24.11
CA GLY A 488 22.54 5.59 23.05
C GLY A 488 22.47 6.94 22.32
N ARG A 489 23.58 7.35 21.72
CA ARG A 489 23.72 8.68 21.10
C ARG A 489 23.82 8.63 19.58
N ALA A 490 24.11 7.46 19.01
CA ALA A 490 24.14 7.23 17.57
C ALA A 490 24.00 5.74 17.26
N MET A 491 23.67 5.42 16.03
CA MET A 491 23.58 4.03 15.54
C MET A 491 24.35 3.86 14.22
N VAL A 492 25.01 2.72 14.07
CA VAL A 492 25.47 2.19 12.79
C VAL A 492 24.59 1.00 12.45
N LEU A 493 23.81 1.12 11.40
CA LEU A 493 22.97 0.03 10.88
C LEU A 493 23.74 -0.69 9.76
N LEU A 494 23.94 -1.98 9.89
CA LEU A 494 24.66 -2.79 8.92
C LEU A 494 23.71 -3.72 8.17
N ASN A 495 23.71 -3.65 6.83
CA ASN A 495 23.20 -4.78 6.05
C ASN A 495 24.07 -6.00 6.34
N VAL A 496 23.45 -7.18 6.40
CA VAL A 496 24.14 -8.45 6.66
C VAL A 496 24.25 -9.27 5.38
N ALA A 497 25.25 -10.14 5.31
CA ALA A 497 25.45 -11.01 4.16
C ALA A 497 24.23 -11.90 3.90
N GLY A 498 23.78 -11.97 2.64
CA GLY A 498 22.57 -12.70 2.22
C GLY A 498 21.24 -11.99 2.53
N GLY A 499 21.27 -10.85 3.20
CA GLY A 499 20.10 -10.00 3.47
C GLY A 499 19.82 -8.98 2.36
N ALA A 500 18.98 -7.99 2.69
CA ALA A 500 18.65 -6.90 1.79
C ALA A 500 19.88 -6.06 1.42
N THR A 501 19.94 -5.61 0.17
CA THR A 501 21.08 -4.85 -0.37
C THR A 501 20.85 -3.34 -0.42
N ASP A 502 19.59 -2.90 -0.36
CA ASP A 502 19.24 -1.47 -0.40
C ASP A 502 19.74 -0.76 0.85
N LEU A 503 20.17 0.48 0.68
CA LEU A 503 20.46 1.42 1.75
C LEU A 503 19.37 2.47 1.81
N ALA A 504 18.88 2.79 3.01
CA ALA A 504 17.81 3.76 3.24
C ALA A 504 18.28 4.87 4.18
N ALA A 505 18.00 6.12 3.80
CA ALA A 505 18.27 7.32 4.58
C ALA A 505 17.06 7.69 5.45
N ASP A 506 16.69 6.80 6.37
CA ASP A 506 15.55 6.98 7.27
C ASP A 506 15.77 8.12 8.29
N PHE A 507 14.64 8.69 8.79
CA PHE A 507 14.67 9.58 9.96
C PHE A 507 14.72 8.74 11.23
N HIS A 508 15.88 8.62 11.80
CA HIS A 508 16.16 7.83 12.98
C HIS A 508 16.01 8.63 14.28
N SER A 509 15.67 7.95 15.38
CA SER A 509 15.57 8.54 16.73
C SER A 509 16.93 9.00 17.29
N VAL A 510 18.03 8.48 16.77
CA VAL A 510 19.41 8.95 17.00
C VAL A 510 20.14 9.12 15.67
N PRO A 511 21.17 9.97 15.57
CA PRO A 511 22.00 10.05 14.37
C PRO A 511 22.47 8.66 13.92
N THR A 512 22.14 8.31 12.66
CA THR A 512 22.35 6.95 12.14
C THR A 512 22.95 6.97 10.75
N ILE A 513 23.84 6.02 10.46
CA ILE A 513 24.32 5.68 9.13
C ILE A 513 23.92 4.26 8.79
N HIS A 514 23.37 4.05 7.59
CA HIS A 514 23.04 2.72 7.05
C HIS A 514 24.09 2.31 6.03
N LEU A 515 24.77 1.18 6.28
CA LEU A 515 25.94 0.73 5.53
C LEU A 515 25.70 -0.61 4.82
N PRO A 516 26.37 -0.85 3.67
CA PRO A 516 26.25 -2.11 2.92
C PRO A 516 26.89 -3.28 3.68
N ALA A 517 26.50 -4.51 3.35
CA ALA A 517 27.02 -5.74 3.95
C ALA A 517 28.55 -5.89 3.86
N ALA A 518 29.19 -5.31 2.83
CA ALA A 518 30.64 -5.27 2.71
C ALA A 518 31.35 -4.56 3.89
N SER A 519 30.63 -3.68 4.60
CA SER A 519 31.15 -2.96 5.77
C SER A 519 31.00 -3.75 7.09
N GLU A 520 30.25 -4.84 7.09
CA GLU A 520 29.90 -5.59 8.31
C GLU A 520 31.13 -6.13 9.03
N ALA A 521 31.92 -7.00 8.38
CA ALA A 521 33.06 -7.67 8.99
C ALA A 521 34.13 -6.68 9.47
N PRO A 522 34.58 -5.70 8.67
CA PRO A 522 35.61 -4.76 9.13
C PRO A 522 35.15 -3.86 10.29
N ILE A 523 33.89 -3.39 10.30
CA ILE A 523 33.37 -2.57 11.39
C ILE A 523 33.20 -3.38 12.67
N LYS A 524 32.61 -4.58 12.59
CA LYS A 524 32.45 -5.46 13.76
C LYS A 524 33.83 -5.86 14.36
N SER A 525 34.81 -6.13 13.51
CA SER A 525 36.20 -6.40 13.96
C SER A 525 36.83 -5.20 14.69
N TYR A 526 36.66 -4.00 14.12
CA TYR A 526 37.17 -2.78 14.76
C TYR A 526 36.49 -2.51 16.11
N VAL A 527 35.17 -2.65 16.18
CA VAL A 527 34.41 -2.43 17.44
C VAL A 527 34.75 -3.46 18.51
N GLY A 528 35.26 -4.63 18.14
CA GLY A 528 35.84 -5.62 19.06
C GLY A 528 37.21 -5.25 19.62
N SER A 529 37.86 -4.17 19.15
CA SER A 529 39.17 -3.73 19.65
C SER A 529 39.06 -2.90 20.94
N ALA A 530 40.21 -2.54 21.51
CA ALA A 530 40.26 -1.71 22.74
C ALA A 530 39.83 -0.26 22.44
N ASN A 531 38.86 0.25 23.19
CA ASN A 531 38.38 1.63 23.15
C ASN A 531 37.96 2.12 21.73
N PRO A 532 37.09 1.40 21.00
CA PRO A 532 36.68 1.78 19.66
C PRO A 532 35.83 3.06 19.72
N THR A 533 36.08 3.99 18.80
CA THR A 533 35.31 5.22 18.65
C THR A 533 34.84 5.43 17.20
N GLY A 534 33.72 6.13 17.01
CA GLY A 534 33.22 6.51 15.69
C GLY A 534 32.58 7.89 15.71
N GLN A 535 32.62 8.57 14.58
CA GLN A 535 32.02 9.88 14.39
C GLN A 535 31.27 9.92 13.07
N LEU A 536 30.06 10.48 13.07
CA LEU A 536 29.31 10.77 11.85
C LEU A 536 29.54 12.23 11.42
N ALA A 537 29.76 12.45 10.14
CA ALA A 537 29.63 13.76 9.53
C ALA A 537 28.15 14.16 9.42
N ALA A 538 27.83 15.43 9.16
CA ALA A 538 26.48 15.82 8.80
C ALA A 538 26.11 15.17 7.45
N ALA A 539 24.90 14.64 7.35
CA ALA A 539 24.40 14.09 6.10
C ALA A 539 24.20 15.20 5.05
N VAL A 540 24.51 14.84 3.80
CA VAL A 540 24.28 15.70 2.63
C VAL A 540 23.28 15.00 1.71
N ILE A 541 22.18 15.66 1.37
CA ILE A 541 21.21 15.17 0.39
C ILE A 541 21.66 15.69 -0.98
N THR A 542 22.05 14.79 -1.87
CA THR A 542 22.52 15.13 -3.21
C THR A 542 21.76 14.36 -4.27
N PRO A 543 21.55 14.97 -5.46
CA PRO A 543 21.18 14.20 -6.64
C PRO A 543 22.28 13.18 -6.95
N THR A 544 21.92 11.90 -7.10
CA THR A 544 22.90 10.84 -7.34
C THR A 544 23.30 10.69 -8.81
N GLY A 545 22.53 11.27 -9.74
CA GLY A 545 22.72 11.07 -11.17
C GLY A 545 22.51 9.61 -11.64
N THR A 546 22.21 8.71 -10.69
CA THR A 546 21.98 7.29 -11.00
C THR A 546 20.56 7.12 -11.53
N PRO A 547 20.34 6.41 -12.65
CA PRO A 547 19.01 6.10 -13.13
C PRO A 547 18.21 5.32 -12.08
N PRO A 548 16.87 5.48 -12.05
CA PRO A 548 16.04 4.70 -11.13
C PRO A 548 16.18 3.21 -11.43
N ALA A 549 16.25 2.41 -10.38
CA ALA A 549 16.28 0.95 -10.45
C ALA A 549 15.09 0.39 -9.65
N VAL A 550 14.60 -0.79 -10.06
CA VAL A 550 13.57 -1.49 -9.27
C VAL A 550 14.18 -1.85 -7.90
N ALA A 551 13.50 -1.46 -6.81
CA ALA A 551 13.93 -1.78 -5.47
C ALA A 551 14.06 -3.29 -5.26
N SER A 552 15.07 -3.74 -4.51
CA SER A 552 15.36 -5.17 -4.35
C SER A 552 14.18 -5.92 -3.71
N PHE A 553 13.49 -5.29 -2.78
CA PHE A 553 12.33 -5.85 -2.10
C PHE A 553 11.05 -5.85 -2.95
N SER A 554 10.95 -5.01 -3.99
CA SER A 554 9.71 -4.93 -4.79
C SER A 554 9.37 -6.29 -5.40
N SER A 555 8.16 -6.77 -5.20
CA SER A 555 7.69 -8.05 -5.73
C SER A 555 7.79 -8.12 -7.26
N ARG A 556 8.07 -9.31 -7.79
CA ARG A 556 8.34 -9.59 -9.20
C ARG A 556 7.26 -10.48 -9.81
N GLY A 557 7.02 -10.25 -11.13
CA GLY A 557 6.38 -11.25 -11.98
C GLY A 557 7.29 -12.48 -12.23
N PRO A 558 6.82 -13.44 -13.08
CA PRO A 558 5.50 -13.50 -13.68
C PRO A 558 4.40 -13.76 -12.64
N LEU A 559 3.14 -13.47 -13.01
CA LEU A 559 2.00 -13.82 -12.16
C LEU A 559 1.90 -15.32 -11.91
N ILE A 560 1.39 -15.71 -10.73
CA ILE A 560 0.91 -17.08 -10.49
C ILE A 560 -0.50 -17.23 -11.05
N ALA A 561 -1.36 -16.22 -10.85
CA ALA A 561 -2.72 -16.20 -11.36
C ALA A 561 -2.75 -16.37 -12.89
N ALA A 562 -3.73 -17.11 -13.40
CA ALA A 562 -3.93 -17.41 -14.83
C ALA A 562 -2.68 -17.96 -15.54
N GLY A 563 -1.81 -18.69 -14.83
CA GLY A 563 -0.62 -19.30 -15.43
C GLY A 563 0.42 -18.30 -15.96
N GLY A 564 0.35 -17.02 -15.55
CA GLY A 564 1.29 -15.98 -15.96
C GLY A 564 0.93 -15.22 -17.23
N ASP A 565 -0.30 -15.35 -17.73
CA ASP A 565 -0.75 -14.72 -18.97
C ASP A 565 -0.83 -13.18 -18.93
N LEU A 566 -0.82 -12.58 -17.74
CA LEU A 566 -0.83 -11.14 -17.57
C LEU A 566 0.50 -10.63 -17.04
N LEU A 567 0.95 -9.51 -17.60
CA LEU A 567 2.13 -8.81 -17.12
C LEU A 567 1.76 -7.97 -15.88
N LYS A 568 2.44 -8.22 -14.77
CA LYS A 568 2.35 -7.45 -13.53
C LYS A 568 3.75 -7.35 -12.88
N PRO A 569 4.07 -6.25 -12.18
CA PRO A 569 3.28 -5.02 -11.99
C PRO A 569 3.01 -4.27 -13.30
N ASP A 570 2.01 -3.35 -13.31
CA ASP A 570 1.65 -2.54 -14.48
C ASP A 570 2.60 -1.38 -14.71
N VAL A 571 2.99 -0.70 -13.63
CA VAL A 571 3.90 0.46 -13.61
C VAL A 571 4.77 0.40 -12.37
N SER A 572 5.77 1.27 -12.31
CA SER A 572 6.58 1.50 -11.12
C SER A 572 6.63 3.00 -10.78
N ALA A 573 6.80 3.30 -9.50
CA ALA A 573 6.95 4.66 -9.01
C ALA A 573 7.98 4.71 -7.87
N PRO A 574 8.43 5.91 -7.43
CA PRO A 574 9.37 6.02 -6.33
C PRO A 574 8.92 5.22 -5.11
N GLY A 575 9.77 4.31 -4.67
CA GLY A 575 9.54 3.32 -3.63
C GLY A 575 10.64 3.21 -2.56
N VAL A 576 11.63 4.10 -2.56
CA VAL A 576 12.76 4.10 -1.62
C VAL A 576 13.04 5.53 -1.13
N ASP A 577 13.33 5.69 0.16
CA ASP A 577 13.75 6.95 0.80
C ASP A 577 12.79 8.11 0.60
N VAL A 578 11.52 7.90 0.89
CA VAL A 578 10.57 8.95 0.71
C VAL A 578 10.08 9.55 1.99
N ILE A 579 10.09 10.84 1.94
CA ILE A 579 9.76 11.71 3.04
C ILE A 579 8.29 12.10 2.90
N ALA A 580 7.49 11.76 3.91
CA ALA A 580 6.10 12.18 3.99
C ALA A 580 5.66 12.36 5.46
N GLY A 581 4.41 12.79 5.64
CA GLY A 581 3.80 12.93 6.96
C GLY A 581 3.59 11.58 7.65
N VAL A 582 3.78 11.54 8.96
CA VAL A 582 3.49 10.36 9.78
C VAL A 582 2.74 10.74 11.06
N ALA A 583 2.16 9.74 11.71
CA ALA A 583 1.56 9.90 13.03
C ALA A 583 2.66 9.88 14.11
N PRO A 584 2.75 10.91 14.96
CA PRO A 584 3.80 10.99 15.96
C PRO A 584 3.89 9.83 16.97
N PRO A 585 2.79 9.21 17.43
CA PRO A 585 2.87 8.19 18.47
C PRO A 585 3.73 6.99 18.06
N GLY A 586 3.54 6.44 16.87
CA GLY A 586 4.34 5.33 16.35
C GLY A 586 5.71 5.74 15.78
N ASN A 587 6.02 7.05 15.75
CA ASN A 587 7.22 7.60 15.09
C ASN A 587 8.06 8.49 16.02
N GLY A 588 8.13 8.16 17.30
CA GLY A 588 9.01 8.85 18.26
C GLY A 588 8.70 10.34 18.44
N GLY A 589 7.45 10.77 18.21
CA GLY A 589 7.01 12.15 18.37
C GLY A 589 7.23 13.05 17.13
N VAL A 590 7.75 12.51 16.00
CA VAL A 590 7.96 13.29 14.78
C VAL A 590 6.76 13.27 13.85
N LEU A 591 6.60 14.34 13.07
CA LEU A 591 5.50 14.48 12.10
C LEU A 591 5.88 14.01 10.68
N PHE A 592 7.16 13.77 10.41
CA PHE A 592 7.66 13.36 9.09
C PHE A 592 8.66 12.23 9.25
N ALA A 593 8.58 11.26 8.37
CA ALA A 593 9.54 10.16 8.29
C ALA A 593 9.88 9.83 6.83
N SER A 594 11.01 9.17 6.64
CA SER A 594 11.39 8.55 5.38
C SER A 594 11.07 7.06 5.48
N TYR A 595 10.22 6.57 4.60
CA TYR A 595 9.82 5.18 4.55
C TYR A 595 10.16 4.55 3.19
N GLN A 596 10.06 3.23 3.03
CA GLN A 596 10.21 2.54 1.74
C GLN A 596 9.22 1.38 1.60
N GLY A 597 8.85 1.06 0.36
CA GLY A 597 7.88 0.00 0.07
C GLY A 597 7.11 0.25 -1.23
N THR A 598 6.47 -0.77 -1.77
CA THR A 598 5.53 -0.63 -2.89
C THR A 598 4.28 0.16 -2.49
N SER A 599 3.97 0.20 -1.20
CA SER A 599 2.91 1.03 -0.64
C SER A 599 3.19 2.53 -0.73
N MET A 600 4.45 2.95 -0.96
CA MET A 600 4.77 4.35 -1.26
C MET A 600 4.75 4.64 -2.73
N ALA A 601 5.04 3.66 -3.55
CA ALA A 601 4.89 3.76 -4.98
C ALA A 601 3.41 3.92 -5.38
N SER A 602 2.51 3.13 -4.77
CA SER A 602 1.07 3.16 -5.03
C SER A 602 0.44 4.56 -4.90
N PRO A 603 0.63 5.32 -3.81
CA PRO A 603 0.01 6.64 -3.66
C PRO A 603 0.54 7.69 -4.65
N HIS A 604 1.74 7.53 -5.20
CA HIS A 604 2.19 8.35 -6.32
C HIS A 604 1.29 8.17 -7.53
N VAL A 605 1.00 6.91 -7.87
CA VAL A 605 0.15 6.55 -9.00
C VAL A 605 -1.30 6.95 -8.75
N ALA A 606 -1.79 6.82 -7.51
CA ALA A 606 -3.10 7.33 -7.13
C ALA A 606 -3.21 8.85 -7.30
N GLY A 607 -2.20 9.60 -6.91
CA GLY A 607 -2.12 11.05 -7.14
C GLY A 607 -2.06 11.42 -8.63
N LEU A 608 -1.24 10.70 -9.43
CA LEU A 608 -1.19 10.89 -10.89
C LEU A 608 -2.56 10.60 -11.54
N ALA A 609 -3.25 9.54 -11.09
CA ALA A 609 -4.58 9.23 -11.57
C ALA A 609 -5.59 10.34 -11.22
N ALA A 610 -5.47 10.95 -10.05
CA ALA A 610 -6.28 12.11 -9.66
C ALA A 610 -6.05 13.31 -10.59
N LEU A 611 -4.80 13.61 -10.94
CA LEU A 611 -4.46 14.67 -11.89
C LEU A 611 -5.03 14.38 -13.30
N LEU A 612 -4.89 13.15 -13.78
CA LEU A 612 -5.46 12.73 -15.07
C LEU A 612 -6.98 12.74 -15.06
N LYS A 613 -7.61 12.38 -13.95
CA LYS A 613 -9.08 12.45 -13.80
C LYS A 613 -9.57 13.89 -13.83
N GLN A 614 -8.85 14.83 -13.21
CA GLN A 614 -9.14 16.27 -13.31
C GLN A 614 -9.00 16.77 -14.74
N LEU A 615 -7.91 16.42 -15.43
CA LEU A 615 -7.67 16.85 -16.80
C LEU A 615 -8.66 16.23 -17.80
N HIS A 616 -9.09 15.00 -17.53
CA HIS A 616 -9.96 14.20 -18.39
C HIS A 616 -11.13 13.58 -17.61
N PRO A 617 -12.14 14.36 -17.15
CA PRO A 617 -13.21 13.85 -16.30
C PRO A 617 -14.03 12.69 -16.89
N GLY A 618 -14.07 12.59 -18.22
CA GLY A 618 -14.76 11.52 -18.96
C GLY A 618 -13.99 10.22 -19.12
N TRP A 619 -12.71 10.15 -18.69
CA TRP A 619 -11.92 8.94 -18.83
C TRP A 619 -12.36 7.86 -17.84
N SER A 620 -12.45 6.62 -18.33
CA SER A 620 -12.65 5.45 -17.47
C SER A 620 -11.36 5.12 -16.70
N PRO A 621 -11.44 4.35 -15.61
CA PRO A 621 -10.25 3.88 -14.89
C PRO A 621 -9.24 3.18 -15.80
N MET A 622 -9.70 2.39 -16.77
CA MET A 622 -8.82 1.69 -17.71
C MET A 622 -8.18 2.63 -18.74
N MET A 623 -8.82 3.74 -19.11
CA MET A 623 -8.18 4.79 -19.94
C MET A 623 -7.07 5.49 -19.17
N ILE A 624 -7.28 5.80 -17.90
CA ILE A 624 -6.26 6.38 -17.01
C ILE A 624 -5.10 5.39 -16.84
N LYS A 625 -5.38 4.11 -16.56
CA LYS A 625 -4.35 3.06 -16.49
C LYS A 625 -3.53 2.97 -17.78
N SER A 626 -4.20 2.93 -18.94
CA SER A 626 -3.53 2.88 -20.23
C SER A 626 -2.62 4.10 -20.46
N ALA A 627 -3.10 5.31 -20.14
CA ALA A 627 -2.32 6.52 -20.25
C ALA A 627 -1.05 6.48 -19.37
N LEU A 628 -1.20 6.05 -18.11
CA LEU A 628 -0.06 5.89 -17.20
C LEU A 628 0.97 4.88 -17.73
N MET A 629 0.51 3.73 -18.24
CA MET A 629 1.40 2.70 -18.78
C MET A 629 2.11 3.14 -20.06
N THR A 630 1.41 3.81 -20.98
CA THR A 630 1.96 4.19 -22.29
C THR A 630 2.82 5.45 -22.27
N SER A 631 2.67 6.30 -21.24
CA SER A 631 3.49 7.49 -21.03
C SER A 631 4.67 7.25 -20.07
N ALA A 632 4.75 6.08 -19.44
CA ALA A 632 5.84 5.74 -18.54
C ALA A 632 7.18 5.67 -19.27
N THR A 633 8.24 6.14 -18.62
CA THR A 633 9.60 6.04 -19.16
C THR A 633 10.21 4.68 -18.85
N GLN A 634 11.01 4.16 -19.79
CA GLN A 634 11.73 2.91 -19.54
C GLN A 634 12.82 3.11 -18.48
N MET A 635 12.96 2.12 -17.61
CA MET A 635 14.03 2.09 -16.62
C MET A 635 15.34 1.59 -17.28
N THR A 636 16.41 2.37 -17.12
CA THR A 636 17.69 2.13 -17.82
C THR A 636 18.82 1.61 -16.91
N GLY A 637 18.55 1.36 -15.63
CA GLY A 637 19.56 0.88 -14.67
C GLY A 637 19.99 -0.57 -14.89
N ALA A 638 21.21 -0.93 -14.50
CA ALA A 638 21.78 -2.28 -14.63
C ALA A 638 20.94 -3.39 -13.94
N ALA A 639 20.14 -3.03 -12.95
CA ALA A 639 19.18 -3.95 -12.32
C ALA A 639 18.00 -4.36 -13.24
N ASN A 640 17.84 -3.72 -14.39
CA ASN A 640 16.81 -4.02 -15.38
C ASN A 640 17.21 -5.10 -16.40
N THR A 641 18.39 -5.68 -16.27
CA THR A 641 18.89 -6.77 -17.13
C THR A 641 18.37 -8.15 -16.72
N ALA A 642 17.55 -8.26 -15.70
CA ALA A 642 16.81 -9.49 -15.41
C ALA A 642 15.78 -9.78 -16.51
N PRO A 643 15.47 -11.07 -16.81
CA PRO A 643 14.73 -11.49 -18.00
C PRO A 643 13.28 -11.00 -18.10
N PHE A 644 12.83 -10.18 -17.18
CA PHE A 644 11.52 -9.55 -17.20
C PHE A 644 11.70 -8.03 -17.03
N ASN A 645 11.77 -7.31 -18.12
CA ASN A 645 11.62 -5.86 -18.11
C ASN A 645 10.24 -5.52 -17.53
N VAL A 646 10.18 -5.20 -16.26
CA VAL A 646 9.03 -4.54 -15.65
C VAL A 646 9.22 -3.05 -15.94
N GLY A 647 9.02 -2.68 -17.13
CA GLY A 647 9.17 -1.29 -17.46
C GLY A 647 8.44 -0.99 -18.73
N SER A 648 7.67 -0.16 -18.70
CA SER A 648 6.87 0.63 -19.64
C SER A 648 5.44 0.59 -19.29
#